data_98425bddea7fc6c3fd1e18f2afca4968
#
_entry.id   98425bddea7fc6c3fd1e18f2afca4968
#
_cell.length_a   1.000
_cell.length_b   1.000
_cell.length_c   1.000
_cell.angle_alpha   90.00
_cell.angle_beta   90.00
_cell.angle_gamma   90.00
#
_symmetry.space_group_name_H-M   'P 1'
#
loop_
_entity.id
_entity.type
_entity.pdbx_description
1 polymer ?
#
loop_
_entity_poly.entity_id
_entity_poly.type
_entity_poly.pdbx_seq_one_letter_code
_entity_poly.pdbx_strand_id
1 'polypeptide(L)'
;LLDEPDRVALFARHTLLIVISRMIAGILVPGHGRAPHKRPQKWVLDGFPGWMLDSRTGQGSALYRRILEAVSGYEWRAAGRDVLKDLYHNTIPPRLRHDYGEYYTPDWLAQAICEEVMDEGWCRSALANAMNGIHDHTVMDPSCGSGTFLYHAVRRLQDVASRVPGLAGDTAHQSEIITRIVVGIDIHPVAVELARATKVMALAHVGRFGGLSHNVFLGDSAQWDARPEARALGVILTQIPIGDKRSVFLPSEALLEGDVEGKISAFFRIAEAPEGEFRPQAAADLFGAGPGTEYRPYVLDACEFFHREIVGRRNHVWKHYLLNLVQPFRLRQRARPAGGPHHTLLVGNPPWVVYNSIADTGRQDEFRRHATGRGVWSGGSLATQNDLAATFVAACVDHYLGNGGKFGFVLPYSAIRGRQWAPFRTGRWDAKKSGIESRMASLTGAWDLSGVRDPPFPQAASCVMFGSKSADSSALAPGAVLAFRNREGKRVTPSMRWPAARLALDMERLRSWKTAPSAYLGKFRNGATLFPQALAVCDPDETHVRKAYTTFRTRKSKGAWAGLALDGRVETRFVYAGAFSKNIVPFGLVDPEWVIAPDVVDKKLRKDKLPDGRGASLFRSYWTVADLEWTRRRQRSAPPTLAGQLDYNDKFSSQFSARAHKFRVIYNKSGSFLQSAVIPDTVGGRPVVVDGTAYWHSSRRPDELHYLCAVLNAASLQEFFSGACRMSDRDFHTGPLESCPIPAYDAKDALHRGLARLSRACHSRVAAMRGGAALSRRAVMGDAGVAAAMPKIDEAVRRLLPGQASAG
;
A
#
# COMPACT_ATOMS: atom_id res chain seq x y z
N LEU A 1 9.95 1.40 -15.18
CA LEU A 1 9.88 2.70 -15.85
C LEU A 1 9.09 2.50 -17.14
N LEU A 2 8.15 3.42 -17.43
CA LEU A 2 7.35 3.42 -18.66
C LEU A 2 8.25 3.72 -19.85
N ASP A 3 7.94 3.12 -21.00
CA ASP A 3 8.54 3.56 -22.28
C ASP A 3 8.03 4.95 -22.70
N GLU A 4 8.61 5.53 -23.74
CA GLU A 4 8.29 6.90 -24.15
C GLU A 4 6.85 7.07 -24.63
N PRO A 5 6.26 6.19 -25.46
CA PRO A 5 4.85 6.26 -25.82
C PRO A 5 3.90 6.20 -24.64
N ASP A 6 4.17 5.34 -23.65
CA ASP A 6 3.35 5.21 -22.45
C ASP A 6 3.43 6.46 -21.57
N ARG A 7 4.60 7.12 -21.49
CA ARG A 7 4.78 8.41 -20.79
C ARG A 7 3.98 9.53 -21.45
N VAL A 8 4.03 9.62 -22.77
CA VAL A 8 3.28 10.63 -23.53
C VAL A 8 1.77 10.41 -23.37
N ALA A 9 1.30 9.15 -23.46
CA ALA A 9 -0.09 8.81 -23.26
C ALA A 9 -0.57 9.13 -21.84
N LEU A 10 0.24 8.85 -20.81
CA LEU A 10 -0.07 9.18 -19.43
C LEU A 10 -0.13 10.70 -19.21
N PHE A 11 0.82 11.44 -19.75
CA PHE A 11 0.84 12.91 -19.71
C PHE A 11 -0.41 13.53 -20.35
N ALA A 12 -0.83 13.03 -21.53
CA ALA A 12 -2.05 13.48 -22.20
C ALA A 12 -3.31 13.22 -21.36
N ARG A 13 -3.41 12.04 -20.72
CA ARG A 13 -4.53 11.70 -19.84
C ARG A 13 -4.57 12.60 -18.59
N HIS A 14 -3.43 12.86 -17.97
CA HIS A 14 -3.32 13.77 -16.84
C HIS A 14 -3.71 15.19 -17.22
N THR A 15 -3.25 15.69 -18.37
CA THR A 15 -3.62 17.00 -18.89
C THR A 15 -5.13 17.11 -19.11
N LEU A 16 -5.75 16.08 -19.72
CA LEU A 16 -7.20 16.02 -19.93
C LEU A 16 -7.97 16.10 -18.62
N LEU A 17 -7.55 15.33 -17.60
CA LEU A 17 -8.18 15.34 -16.27
C LEU A 17 -8.10 16.72 -15.61
N ILE A 18 -6.96 17.39 -15.66
CA ILE A 18 -6.77 18.75 -15.16
C ILE A 18 -7.71 19.73 -15.87
N VAL A 19 -7.78 19.65 -17.20
CA VAL A 19 -8.64 20.51 -18.01
C VAL A 19 -10.11 20.34 -17.63
N ILE A 20 -10.59 19.08 -17.58
CA ILE A 20 -11.97 18.78 -17.21
C ILE A 20 -12.27 19.28 -15.79
N SER A 21 -11.42 19.01 -14.81
CA SER A 21 -11.61 19.41 -13.41
C SER A 21 -11.72 20.93 -13.26
N ARG A 22 -10.88 21.68 -13.95
CA ARG A 22 -10.93 23.15 -13.94
C ARG A 22 -12.15 23.71 -14.66
N MET A 23 -12.58 23.09 -15.75
CA MET A 23 -13.82 23.46 -16.43
C MET A 23 -15.04 23.26 -15.53
N ILE A 24 -15.12 22.12 -14.85
CA ILE A 24 -16.20 21.83 -13.89
C ILE A 24 -16.18 22.86 -12.76
N ALA A 25 -15.03 23.10 -12.13
CA ALA A 25 -14.91 24.12 -11.10
C ALA A 25 -15.32 25.52 -11.60
N GLY A 26 -14.91 25.88 -12.84
CA GLY A 26 -15.30 27.15 -13.46
C GLY A 26 -16.81 27.31 -13.73
N ILE A 27 -17.49 26.22 -14.11
CA ILE A 27 -18.96 26.22 -14.32
C ILE A 27 -19.71 26.44 -12.99
N LEU A 28 -19.16 25.94 -11.89
CA LEU A 28 -19.79 26.01 -10.58
C LEU A 28 -19.63 27.34 -9.86
N VAL A 29 -18.74 28.22 -10.33
CA VAL A 29 -18.52 29.55 -9.75
C VAL A 29 -19.56 30.55 -10.27
N PRO A 30 -20.26 31.31 -9.39
CA PRO A 30 -21.24 32.31 -9.82
C PRO A 30 -20.62 33.42 -10.66
N GLY A 31 -21.33 33.88 -11.68
CA GLY A 31 -20.91 34.92 -12.65
C GLY A 31 -20.63 34.36 -14.05
N HIS A 32 -20.67 33.06 -14.25
CA HIS A 32 -20.63 32.37 -15.50
C HIS A 32 -22.01 31.88 -15.94
N GLY A 33 -23.09 32.64 -15.61
CA GLY A 33 -24.42 32.27 -16.01
C GLY A 33 -24.53 32.06 -17.52
N ARG A 34 -25.05 30.89 -17.90
CA ARG A 34 -25.63 30.46 -19.20
C ARG A 34 -25.00 30.89 -20.54
N ALA A 35 -23.87 31.63 -20.53
CA ALA A 35 -23.14 31.99 -21.75
C ALA A 35 -21.72 31.41 -21.73
N PRO A 36 -21.49 30.22 -22.32
CA PRO A 36 -20.18 29.56 -22.33
C PRO A 36 -19.08 30.31 -23.10
N HIS A 37 -19.40 31.47 -23.67
CA HIS A 37 -18.50 32.26 -24.52
C HIS A 37 -17.78 33.43 -23.82
N LYS A 38 -18.09 33.69 -22.52
CA LYS A 38 -17.35 34.72 -21.77
C LYS A 38 -16.06 34.12 -21.22
N ARG A 39 -14.93 34.83 -21.34
CA ARG A 39 -13.60 34.40 -20.88
C ARG A 39 -13.68 33.88 -19.43
N PRO A 40 -13.13 32.67 -19.15
CA PRO A 40 -13.09 32.17 -17.77
C PRO A 40 -12.33 33.12 -16.87
N GLN A 41 -12.65 33.10 -15.57
CA GLN A 41 -11.95 33.95 -14.59
C GLN A 41 -10.45 33.61 -14.55
N LYS A 42 -9.61 34.61 -14.23
CA LYS A 42 -8.15 34.50 -14.25
C LYS A 42 -7.64 33.27 -13.49
N TRP A 43 -8.23 32.89 -12.36
CA TRP A 43 -7.83 31.75 -11.57
C TRP A 43 -8.11 30.38 -12.23
N VAL A 44 -9.11 30.28 -13.10
CA VAL A 44 -9.34 29.07 -13.92
C VAL A 44 -8.24 28.90 -14.97
N LEU A 45 -7.65 30.02 -15.38
CA LEU A 45 -6.63 30.09 -16.43
C LEU A 45 -5.20 29.98 -15.91
N ASP A 46 -4.97 30.32 -14.65
CA ASP A 46 -3.62 30.22 -14.05
C ASP A 46 -3.13 28.75 -14.07
N GLY A 47 -2.11 28.49 -14.88
CA GLY A 47 -1.58 27.15 -15.14
C GLY A 47 -2.43 26.30 -16.09
N PHE A 48 -3.45 26.87 -16.75
CA PHE A 48 -4.16 26.19 -17.84
C PHE A 48 -3.21 26.07 -19.06
N PRO A 49 -3.26 24.98 -19.84
CA PRO A 49 -2.47 24.86 -21.05
C PRO A 49 -2.78 26.01 -22.02
N GLY A 50 -1.92 27.04 -22.09
CA GLY A 50 -2.15 28.27 -22.86
C GLY A 50 -2.43 28.02 -24.35
N TRP A 51 -1.88 26.94 -24.91
CA TRP A 51 -2.14 26.51 -26.28
C TRP A 51 -3.61 26.18 -26.59
N MET A 52 -4.38 25.71 -25.58
CA MET A 52 -5.82 25.43 -25.75
C MET A 52 -6.65 26.71 -25.88
N LEU A 53 -6.12 27.82 -25.40
CA LEU A 53 -6.79 29.13 -25.44
C LEU A 53 -6.24 30.05 -26.54
N ASP A 54 -5.15 29.63 -27.20
CA ASP A 54 -4.54 30.39 -28.29
C ASP A 54 -5.42 30.26 -29.53
N SER A 55 -6.08 31.37 -29.87
CA SER A 55 -6.91 31.47 -31.06
C SER A 55 -6.17 31.26 -32.38
N ARG A 56 -4.82 31.35 -32.35
CA ARG A 56 -3.95 31.11 -33.51
C ARG A 56 -3.81 29.66 -33.88
N THR A 57 -4.03 28.76 -32.93
CA THR A 57 -4.04 27.30 -33.14
C THR A 57 -5.49 26.82 -33.14
N GLY A 58 -6.20 26.89 -34.27
CA GLY A 58 -7.64 26.54 -34.36
C GLY A 58 -8.04 25.17 -33.72
N GLN A 59 -7.11 24.22 -33.66
CA GLN A 59 -7.31 22.91 -33.08
C GLN A 59 -7.47 22.96 -31.54
N GLY A 60 -6.68 23.77 -30.83
CA GLY A 60 -6.76 23.92 -29.36
C GLY A 60 -8.12 24.49 -28.91
N SER A 61 -8.59 25.53 -29.59
CA SER A 61 -9.88 26.15 -29.27
C SER A 61 -11.08 25.28 -29.65
N ALA A 62 -10.98 24.43 -30.67
CA ALA A 62 -12.00 23.45 -31.03
C ALA A 62 -12.09 22.35 -29.95
N LEU A 63 -10.95 21.82 -29.48
CA LEU A 63 -10.92 20.82 -28.40
C LEU A 63 -11.49 21.40 -27.09
N TYR A 64 -11.10 22.62 -26.73
CA TYR A 64 -11.64 23.32 -25.55
C TYR A 64 -13.16 23.41 -25.60
N ARG A 65 -13.73 23.86 -26.71
CA ARG A 65 -15.19 23.98 -26.88
C ARG A 65 -15.90 22.64 -26.74
N ARG A 66 -15.40 21.59 -27.40
CA ARG A 66 -15.97 20.23 -27.31
C ARG A 66 -15.97 19.70 -25.87
N ILE A 67 -14.89 19.89 -25.12
CA ILE A 67 -14.82 19.47 -23.71
C ILE A 67 -15.81 20.30 -22.88
N LEU A 68 -15.86 21.62 -23.10
CA LEU A 68 -16.76 22.51 -22.37
C LEU A 68 -18.24 22.14 -22.61
N GLU A 69 -18.63 21.90 -23.86
CA GLU A 69 -19.96 21.42 -24.22
C GLU A 69 -20.32 20.11 -23.50
N ALA A 70 -19.38 19.15 -23.53
CA ALA A 70 -19.58 17.87 -22.87
C ALA A 70 -19.77 18.01 -21.34
N VAL A 71 -18.94 18.81 -20.66
CA VAL A 71 -19.04 18.97 -19.18
C VAL A 71 -20.18 19.88 -18.78
N SER A 72 -20.63 20.81 -19.61
CA SER A 72 -21.75 21.72 -19.33
C SER A 72 -23.12 21.03 -19.35
N GLY A 73 -23.21 19.84 -19.92
CA GLY A 73 -24.44 19.04 -19.95
C GLY A 73 -24.82 18.37 -18.64
N TYR A 74 -24.00 18.49 -17.59
CA TYR A 74 -24.19 17.77 -16.32
C TYR A 74 -24.46 18.73 -15.15
N GLU A 75 -25.37 18.32 -14.24
CA GLU A 75 -25.62 18.98 -12.95
C GLU A 75 -24.65 18.42 -11.89
N TRP A 76 -23.43 18.93 -11.87
CA TRP A 76 -22.32 18.41 -11.06
C TRP A 76 -22.59 18.43 -9.54
N ARG A 77 -23.41 19.38 -9.04
CA ARG A 77 -23.77 19.44 -7.61
C ARG A 77 -24.74 18.37 -7.17
N ALA A 78 -25.52 17.84 -8.11
CA ALA A 78 -26.46 16.76 -7.85
C ALA A 78 -25.80 15.41 -7.67
N ALA A 79 -24.50 15.29 -7.97
CA ALA A 79 -23.78 14.00 -7.97
C ALA A 79 -23.78 13.30 -6.60
N GLY A 80 -23.80 14.03 -5.48
CA GLY A 80 -23.89 13.48 -4.12
C GLY A 80 -22.65 12.70 -3.64
N ARG A 81 -21.60 12.64 -4.47
CA ARG A 81 -20.36 11.88 -4.23
C ARG A 81 -19.19 12.43 -5.04
N ASP A 82 -17.98 11.90 -4.78
CA ASP A 82 -16.78 12.21 -5.58
C ASP A 82 -16.82 11.51 -6.96
N VAL A 83 -17.41 12.16 -7.95
CA VAL A 83 -17.47 11.64 -9.34
C VAL A 83 -16.16 11.82 -10.10
N LEU A 84 -15.30 12.74 -9.69
CA LEU A 84 -14.00 12.95 -10.33
C LEU A 84 -13.05 11.78 -10.05
N LYS A 85 -13.20 11.12 -8.92
CA LYS A 85 -12.57 9.83 -8.64
C LYS A 85 -12.93 8.77 -9.69
N ASP A 86 -14.22 8.65 -10.01
CA ASP A 86 -14.68 7.68 -11.03
C ASP A 86 -14.10 8.03 -12.42
N LEU A 87 -14.05 9.32 -12.76
CA LEU A 87 -13.42 9.80 -13.99
C LEU A 87 -11.94 9.44 -14.05
N TYR A 88 -11.20 9.66 -12.96
CA TYR A 88 -9.80 9.28 -12.85
C TYR A 88 -9.59 7.77 -13.02
N HIS A 89 -10.41 6.97 -12.33
CA HIS A 89 -10.35 5.51 -12.41
C HIS A 89 -10.58 4.95 -13.81
N ASN A 90 -11.47 5.58 -14.56
CA ASN A 90 -11.77 5.16 -15.94
C ASN A 90 -10.73 5.67 -16.94
N THR A 91 -9.99 6.72 -16.61
CA THR A 91 -9.00 7.35 -17.50
C THR A 91 -7.60 6.76 -17.33
N ILE A 92 -7.18 6.48 -16.09
CA ILE A 92 -5.85 5.96 -15.76
C ILE A 92 -5.88 4.44 -15.60
N PRO A 93 -5.03 3.69 -16.32
CA PRO A 93 -5.00 2.23 -16.26
C PRO A 93 -4.77 1.70 -14.85
N PRO A 94 -5.45 0.61 -14.43
CA PRO A 94 -5.32 0.05 -13.07
C PRO A 94 -3.89 -0.32 -12.68
N ARG A 95 -3.07 -0.79 -13.64
CA ARG A 95 -1.67 -1.15 -13.41
C ARG A 95 -0.84 0.05 -12.92
N LEU A 96 -0.99 1.21 -13.57
CA LEU A 96 -0.24 2.41 -13.20
C LEU A 96 -0.65 2.92 -11.81
N ARG A 97 -1.95 2.89 -11.50
CA ARG A 97 -2.46 3.29 -10.18
C ARG A 97 -1.93 2.39 -9.06
N HIS A 98 -1.86 1.09 -9.32
CA HIS A 98 -1.29 0.12 -8.37
C HIS A 98 0.20 0.35 -8.12
N ASP A 99 0.97 0.65 -9.19
CA ASP A 99 2.42 0.90 -9.08
C ASP A 99 2.74 2.18 -8.28
N TYR A 100 1.80 3.14 -8.23
CA TYR A 100 1.88 4.35 -7.40
C TYR A 100 1.28 4.19 -5.99
N GLY A 101 0.72 3.02 -5.67
CA GLY A 101 0.07 2.79 -4.36
C GLY A 101 -1.23 3.59 -4.16
N GLU A 102 -1.90 3.95 -5.25
CA GLU A 102 -3.13 4.75 -5.24
C GLU A 102 -4.35 3.88 -4.95
N TYR A 103 -4.86 3.97 -3.72
CA TYR A 103 -6.07 3.30 -3.26
C TYR A 103 -7.12 4.33 -2.88
N TYR A 104 -8.10 4.55 -3.76
CA TYR A 104 -9.16 5.53 -3.52
C TYR A 104 -10.24 5.00 -2.59
N THR A 105 -10.53 5.77 -1.55
CA THR A 105 -11.50 5.42 -0.52
C THR A 105 -12.94 5.49 -1.06
N PRO A 106 -13.80 4.47 -0.81
CA PRO A 106 -15.22 4.56 -1.12
C PRO A 106 -15.89 5.69 -0.34
N ASP A 107 -16.87 6.35 -0.97
CA ASP A 107 -17.59 7.48 -0.39
C ASP A 107 -18.23 7.16 0.97
N TRP A 108 -18.89 5.99 1.08
CA TRP A 108 -19.51 5.57 2.33
C TRP A 108 -18.52 5.44 3.50
N LEU A 109 -17.28 5.01 3.23
CA LEU A 109 -16.26 4.86 4.26
C LEU A 109 -15.70 6.22 4.68
N ALA A 110 -15.42 7.10 3.72
CA ALA A 110 -14.97 8.46 4.00
C ALA A 110 -16.04 9.25 4.79
N GLN A 111 -17.32 9.11 4.43
CA GLN A 111 -18.42 9.70 5.17
C GLN A 111 -18.46 9.20 6.62
N ALA A 112 -18.42 7.89 6.84
CA ALA A 112 -18.48 7.29 8.17
C ALA A 112 -17.30 7.75 9.05
N ILE A 113 -16.09 7.85 8.49
CA ILE A 113 -14.91 8.33 9.22
C ILE A 113 -15.06 9.82 9.57
N CYS A 114 -15.54 10.64 8.63
CA CYS A 114 -15.81 12.06 8.92
C CYS A 114 -16.86 12.21 10.03
N GLU A 115 -17.93 11.43 10.04
CA GLU A 115 -18.95 11.45 11.08
C GLU A 115 -18.41 11.04 12.45
N GLU A 116 -17.50 10.06 12.51
CA GLU A 116 -16.88 9.59 13.76
C GLU A 116 -15.87 10.59 14.33
N VAL A 117 -15.02 11.19 13.47
CA VAL A 117 -13.95 12.10 13.91
C VAL A 117 -14.48 13.52 14.14
N MET A 118 -15.38 13.99 13.27
CA MET A 118 -16.00 15.32 13.31
C MET A 118 -17.32 15.23 14.07
N ASP A 119 -17.27 15.07 15.38
CA ASP A 119 -18.48 15.08 16.21
C ASP A 119 -19.23 16.42 16.11
N GLU A 120 -20.50 16.43 16.50
CA GLU A 120 -21.35 17.61 16.35
C GLU A 120 -20.86 18.79 17.21
N GLY A 121 -20.29 18.51 18.38
CA GLY A 121 -19.74 19.53 19.27
C GLY A 121 -18.57 20.27 18.63
N TRP A 122 -17.63 19.53 18.06
CA TRP A 122 -16.50 20.09 17.33
C TRP A 122 -16.97 20.92 16.12
N CYS A 123 -17.92 20.38 15.32
CA CYS A 123 -18.45 21.10 14.16
C CYS A 123 -19.12 22.41 14.54
N ARG A 124 -19.94 22.41 15.62
CA ARG A 124 -20.59 23.65 16.13
C ARG A 124 -19.58 24.67 16.59
N SER A 125 -18.56 24.26 17.35
CA SER A 125 -17.49 25.16 17.80
C SER A 125 -16.72 25.74 16.63
N ALA A 126 -16.34 24.92 15.64
CA ALA A 126 -15.63 25.36 14.44
C ALA A 126 -16.41 26.41 13.65
N LEU A 127 -17.71 26.20 13.48
CA LEU A 127 -18.58 27.14 12.77
C LEU A 127 -18.78 28.43 13.58
N ALA A 128 -19.07 28.34 14.90
CA ALA A 128 -19.27 29.48 15.75
C ALA A 128 -18.01 30.38 15.87
N ASN A 129 -16.84 29.77 16.04
CA ASN A 129 -15.57 30.50 16.09
C ASN A 129 -15.26 31.19 14.76
N ALA A 130 -15.48 30.50 13.64
CA ALA A 130 -15.24 31.06 12.32
C ALA A 130 -16.19 32.22 11.98
N MET A 131 -17.45 32.18 12.43
CA MET A 131 -18.39 33.31 12.34
C MET A 131 -17.88 34.57 13.07
N ASN A 132 -17.17 34.38 14.18
CA ASN A 132 -16.54 35.44 14.95
C ASN A 132 -15.14 35.82 14.46
N GLY A 133 -14.73 35.35 13.29
CA GLY A 133 -13.40 35.58 12.71
C GLY A 133 -12.25 34.79 13.33
N ILE A 134 -12.56 33.84 14.22
CA ILE A 134 -11.58 32.98 14.87
C ILE A 134 -11.42 31.69 14.03
N HIS A 135 -10.25 31.51 13.40
CA HIS A 135 -9.96 30.41 12.51
C HIS A 135 -9.01 29.37 13.15
N ASP A 136 -9.41 28.85 14.30
CA ASP A 136 -8.63 27.92 15.14
C ASP A 136 -9.01 26.43 14.93
N HIS A 137 -10.01 26.16 14.12
CA HIS A 137 -10.43 24.78 13.78
C HIS A 137 -10.08 24.42 12.34
N THR A 138 -9.57 23.21 12.15
CA THR A 138 -9.24 22.67 10.83
C THR A 138 -9.52 21.17 10.77
N VAL A 139 -10.16 20.69 9.71
CA VAL A 139 -10.14 19.26 9.34
C VAL A 139 -9.28 19.12 8.11
N MET A 140 -8.30 18.20 8.20
CA MET A 140 -7.26 18.06 7.17
C MET A 140 -7.13 16.62 6.69
N ASP A 141 -7.08 16.46 5.37
CA ASP A 141 -6.62 15.23 4.73
C ASP A 141 -5.19 15.45 4.19
N PRO A 142 -4.16 14.82 4.80
CA PRO A 142 -2.77 15.01 4.40
C PRO A 142 -2.34 14.20 3.17
N SER A 143 -3.23 13.41 2.56
CA SER A 143 -3.04 12.63 1.33
C SER A 143 -4.34 12.54 0.55
N CYS A 144 -4.87 13.72 0.19
CA CYS A 144 -6.29 13.88 -0.14
C CYS A 144 -6.72 13.22 -1.47
N GLY A 145 -5.80 12.76 -2.32
CA GLY A 145 -6.14 12.17 -3.61
C GLY A 145 -7.08 13.06 -4.43
N SER A 146 -8.18 12.51 -4.90
CA SER A 146 -9.24 13.26 -5.62
C SER A 146 -10.14 14.13 -4.72
N GLY A 147 -9.95 14.09 -3.39
CA GLY A 147 -10.71 14.91 -2.44
C GLY A 147 -11.93 14.24 -1.83
N THR A 148 -12.03 12.91 -1.83
CA THR A 148 -13.20 12.19 -1.27
C THR A 148 -13.46 12.58 0.20
N PHE A 149 -12.44 12.59 1.06
CA PHE A 149 -12.61 13.04 2.45
C PHE A 149 -12.96 14.54 2.56
N LEU A 150 -12.38 15.37 1.69
CA LEU A 150 -12.71 16.79 1.66
C LEU A 150 -14.19 17.00 1.30
N TYR A 151 -14.70 16.23 0.34
CA TYR A 151 -16.13 16.23 -0.04
C TYR A 151 -17.01 15.93 1.17
N HIS A 152 -16.76 14.86 1.88
CA HIS A 152 -17.58 14.43 3.00
C HIS A 152 -17.39 15.32 4.24
N ALA A 153 -16.22 15.89 4.48
CA ALA A 153 -15.98 16.88 5.51
C ALA A 153 -16.79 18.15 5.26
N VAL A 154 -16.83 18.66 4.02
CA VAL A 154 -17.67 19.79 3.61
C VAL A 154 -19.14 19.47 3.86
N ARG A 155 -19.64 18.31 3.42
CA ARG A 155 -21.04 17.89 3.62
C ARG A 155 -21.40 17.76 5.09
N ARG A 156 -20.51 17.23 5.92
CA ARG A 156 -20.72 17.14 7.37
C ARG A 156 -20.87 18.52 8.03
N LEU A 157 -20.00 19.46 7.66
CA LEU A 157 -20.10 20.84 8.16
C LEU A 157 -21.37 21.56 7.67
N GLN A 158 -21.77 21.36 6.41
CA GLN A 158 -23.03 21.92 5.88
C GLN A 158 -24.26 21.37 6.61
N ASP A 159 -24.27 20.05 6.90
CA ASP A 159 -25.35 19.43 7.66
C ASP A 159 -25.49 20.07 9.04
N VAL A 160 -24.39 20.31 9.75
CA VAL A 160 -24.42 20.99 11.05
C VAL A 160 -24.76 22.47 10.89
N ALA A 161 -24.18 23.19 9.92
CA ALA A 161 -24.40 24.60 9.67
C ALA A 161 -25.87 24.94 9.39
N SER A 162 -26.60 24.03 8.75
CA SER A 162 -28.04 24.17 8.49
C SER A 162 -28.85 24.27 9.77
N ARG A 163 -28.29 23.89 10.93
CA ARG A 163 -28.93 23.92 12.26
C ARG A 163 -28.29 24.94 13.22
N VAL A 164 -27.32 25.75 12.73
CA VAL A 164 -26.68 26.80 13.53
C VAL A 164 -27.38 28.14 13.31
N PRO A 165 -27.88 28.81 14.38
CA PRO A 165 -28.43 30.15 14.27
C PRO A 165 -27.43 31.13 13.61
N GLY A 166 -27.91 31.95 12.67
CA GLY A 166 -27.07 32.87 11.91
C GLY A 166 -26.38 32.29 10.67
N LEU A 167 -26.34 30.94 10.52
CA LEU A 167 -25.88 30.27 9.31
C LEU A 167 -27.01 29.54 8.56
N ALA A 168 -28.07 29.15 9.27
CA ALA A 168 -29.23 28.48 8.67
C ALA A 168 -29.83 29.32 7.54
N GLY A 169 -29.87 28.76 6.32
CA GLY A 169 -30.36 29.42 5.11
C GLY A 169 -29.34 30.28 4.34
N ASP A 170 -28.23 30.68 4.94
CA ASP A 170 -27.16 31.43 4.25
C ASP A 170 -26.07 30.52 3.72
N THR A 171 -26.32 29.88 2.58
CA THR A 171 -25.41 28.94 1.94
C THR A 171 -24.12 29.62 1.46
N ALA A 172 -24.12 30.92 1.18
CA ALA A 172 -22.95 31.67 0.77
C ALA A 172 -21.96 31.83 1.93
N HIS A 173 -22.44 32.30 3.07
CA HIS A 173 -21.64 32.45 4.28
C HIS A 173 -21.17 31.10 4.83
N GLN A 174 -22.05 30.06 4.83
CA GLN A 174 -21.64 28.70 5.16
C GLN A 174 -20.45 28.24 4.30
N SER A 175 -20.54 28.44 3.00
CA SER A 175 -19.49 27.98 2.07
C SER A 175 -18.17 28.74 2.26
N GLU A 176 -18.22 30.02 2.57
CA GLU A 176 -17.05 30.83 2.90
C GLU A 176 -16.31 30.29 4.12
N ILE A 177 -17.03 30.07 5.20
CA ILE A 177 -16.49 29.53 6.45
C ILE A 177 -15.92 28.13 6.24
N ILE A 178 -16.71 27.23 5.65
CA ILE A 178 -16.35 25.83 5.47
C ILE A 178 -15.10 25.66 4.58
N THR A 179 -14.96 26.52 3.57
CA THR A 179 -13.75 26.51 2.70
C THR A 179 -12.48 26.74 3.50
N ARG A 180 -12.51 27.52 4.56
CA ARG A 180 -11.35 27.81 5.42
C ARG A 180 -11.05 26.69 6.41
N ILE A 181 -12.09 25.97 6.87
CA ILE A 181 -11.97 24.87 7.84
C ILE A 181 -11.40 23.58 7.19
N VAL A 182 -11.82 23.27 5.94
CA VAL A 182 -11.45 22.02 5.26
C VAL A 182 -10.17 22.21 4.45
N VAL A 183 -9.15 21.41 4.73
CA VAL A 183 -7.80 21.51 4.14
C VAL A 183 -7.38 20.16 3.53
N GLY A 184 -6.73 20.20 2.38
CA GLY A 184 -6.16 19.02 1.74
C GLY A 184 -4.71 19.24 1.31
N ILE A 185 -3.90 18.22 1.39
CA ILE A 185 -2.55 18.18 0.79
C ILE A 185 -2.41 16.88 0.01
N ASP A 186 -1.75 16.95 -1.15
CA ASP A 186 -1.32 15.78 -1.89
C ASP A 186 0.00 16.07 -2.60
N ILE A 187 0.81 15.04 -2.78
CA ILE A 187 2.09 15.14 -3.50
C ILE A 187 1.91 15.11 -5.02
N HIS A 188 0.76 14.61 -5.49
CA HIS A 188 0.49 14.45 -6.90
C HIS A 188 -0.30 15.62 -7.48
N PRO A 189 0.23 16.37 -8.49
CA PRO A 189 -0.40 17.59 -8.98
C PRO A 189 -1.80 17.36 -9.58
N VAL A 190 -2.03 16.24 -10.26
CA VAL A 190 -3.36 15.91 -10.81
C VAL A 190 -4.37 15.67 -9.70
N ALA A 191 -3.97 14.96 -8.64
CA ALA A 191 -4.82 14.71 -7.48
C ALA A 191 -5.27 16.02 -6.83
N VAL A 192 -4.34 16.97 -6.65
CA VAL A 192 -4.66 18.31 -6.11
C VAL A 192 -5.71 19.05 -6.96
N GLU A 193 -5.60 19.02 -8.27
CA GLU A 193 -6.57 19.67 -9.17
C GLU A 193 -7.95 18.98 -9.11
N LEU A 194 -7.97 17.66 -9.06
CA LEU A 194 -9.20 16.90 -8.85
C LEU A 194 -9.83 17.25 -7.48
N ALA A 195 -9.03 17.25 -6.42
CA ALA A 195 -9.50 17.56 -5.06
C ALA A 195 -10.06 19.00 -4.93
N ARG A 196 -9.45 19.97 -5.61
CA ARG A 196 -9.98 21.33 -5.69
C ARG A 196 -11.37 21.35 -6.33
N ALA A 197 -11.53 20.71 -7.46
CA ALA A 197 -12.81 20.62 -8.16
C ALA A 197 -13.86 19.85 -7.35
N THR A 198 -13.49 18.72 -6.73
CA THR A 198 -14.34 17.91 -5.85
C THR A 198 -14.84 18.73 -4.66
N LYS A 199 -13.96 19.51 -4.03
CA LYS A 199 -14.33 20.39 -2.92
C LYS A 199 -15.29 21.50 -3.36
N VAL A 200 -15.05 22.12 -4.54
CA VAL A 200 -15.96 23.11 -5.13
C VAL A 200 -17.34 22.48 -5.44
N MET A 201 -17.37 21.24 -5.92
CA MET A 201 -18.63 20.50 -6.14
C MET A 201 -19.41 20.24 -4.82
N ALA A 202 -18.70 19.99 -3.73
CA ALA A 202 -19.31 19.76 -2.43
C ALA A 202 -19.96 21.03 -1.84
N LEU A 203 -19.41 22.21 -2.11
CA LEU A 203 -19.90 23.50 -1.60
C LEU A 203 -21.24 23.88 -2.23
N ALA A 204 -22.22 24.30 -1.43
CA ALA A 204 -23.54 24.73 -1.92
C ALA A 204 -23.47 26.03 -2.73
N HIS A 205 -22.57 26.92 -2.35
CA HIS A 205 -22.31 28.18 -3.03
C HIS A 205 -20.80 28.42 -3.11
N VAL A 206 -20.34 28.92 -4.24
CA VAL A 206 -18.94 29.34 -4.40
C VAL A 206 -18.95 30.84 -4.66
N GLY A 207 -18.61 31.62 -3.64
CA GLY A 207 -18.47 33.07 -3.73
C GLY A 207 -17.21 33.47 -4.52
N ARG A 208 -16.97 34.79 -4.63
CA ARG A 208 -15.70 35.32 -5.15
C ARG A 208 -14.58 35.13 -4.12
N PHE A 209 -14.17 33.89 -3.89
CA PHE A 209 -13.05 33.63 -2.99
C PHE A 209 -11.75 34.03 -3.69
N GLY A 210 -11.09 35.05 -3.17
CA GLY A 210 -9.82 35.56 -3.66
C GLY A 210 -8.65 34.65 -3.31
N GLY A 211 -8.62 33.43 -3.84
CA GLY A 211 -7.49 32.52 -3.63
C GLY A 211 -7.67 31.23 -4.40
N LEU A 212 -6.68 30.89 -5.19
CA LEU A 212 -6.67 29.77 -6.16
C LEU A 212 -6.68 28.39 -5.48
N SER A 213 -6.21 28.30 -4.24
CA SER A 213 -5.91 27.01 -3.64
C SER A 213 -7.13 26.34 -2.99
N HIS A 214 -8.20 27.08 -2.71
CA HIS A 214 -9.33 26.57 -1.88
C HIS A 214 -8.85 25.72 -0.70
N ASN A 215 -7.68 26.03 -0.12
CA ASN A 215 -7.00 25.25 0.93
C ASN A 215 -6.71 23.79 0.53
N VAL A 216 -6.46 23.55 -0.75
CA VAL A 216 -5.91 22.25 -1.24
C VAL A 216 -4.57 22.52 -1.90
N PHE A 217 -3.51 21.95 -1.33
CA PHE A 217 -2.13 22.28 -1.65
C PHE A 217 -1.37 21.10 -2.25
N LEU A 218 -0.48 21.39 -3.18
CA LEU A 218 0.53 20.44 -3.63
C LEU A 218 1.71 20.47 -2.64
N GLY A 219 2.06 19.32 -2.06
CA GLY A 219 3.18 19.25 -1.14
C GLY A 219 3.34 17.88 -0.49
N ASP A 220 4.47 17.68 0.17
CA ASP A 220 4.74 16.51 0.97
C ASP A 220 4.31 16.74 2.43
N SER A 221 3.23 16.12 2.84
CA SER A 221 2.69 16.23 4.19
C SER A 221 3.58 15.59 5.26
N ALA A 222 4.35 14.56 4.89
CA ALA A 222 5.30 13.93 5.80
C ALA A 222 6.58 14.74 5.98
N GLN A 223 6.86 15.67 5.06
CA GLN A 223 8.03 16.56 5.07
C GLN A 223 9.35 15.78 5.25
N TRP A 224 9.52 14.72 4.45
CA TRP A 224 10.70 13.83 4.53
C TRP A 224 12.02 14.58 4.37
N ASP A 225 12.03 15.59 3.49
CA ASP A 225 13.20 16.42 3.20
C ASP A 225 13.35 17.60 4.16
N ALA A 226 12.43 17.80 5.09
CA ALA A 226 12.50 18.86 6.09
C ALA A 226 13.66 18.55 7.07
N ARG A 227 14.86 18.93 6.68
CA ARG A 227 16.01 18.92 7.60
C ARG A 227 15.81 19.97 8.69
N PRO A 228 16.37 19.75 9.90
CA PRO A 228 16.27 20.71 10.96
C PRO A 228 16.84 22.06 10.48
N GLU A 229 16.08 23.08 10.80
CA GLU A 229 16.33 24.48 10.54
C GLU A 229 17.78 24.84 10.86
N ALA A 230 18.49 25.37 9.87
CA ALA A 230 19.79 25.96 10.15
C ALA A 230 19.53 27.20 11.03
N ARG A 231 19.99 27.18 12.26
CA ARG A 231 19.98 28.37 13.11
C ARG A 231 21.20 29.21 12.78
N ALA A 232 21.00 30.26 12.03
CA ALA A 232 21.97 31.35 11.94
C ALA A 232 21.55 32.42 12.95
N LEU A 233 22.29 32.57 14.01
CA LEU A 233 22.28 33.68 14.97
C LEU A 233 20.92 34.38 15.21
N GLY A 234 19.96 33.61 15.77
CA GLY A 234 18.68 34.16 16.19
C GLY A 234 17.53 34.09 15.17
N VAL A 235 17.78 33.72 13.91
CA VAL A 235 16.78 33.54 12.87
C VAL A 235 16.76 32.08 12.39
N ILE A 236 15.59 31.54 12.32
CA ILE A 236 15.38 30.18 11.78
C ILE A 236 15.26 30.29 10.26
N LEU A 237 16.11 29.55 9.53
CA LEU A 237 16.09 29.49 8.08
C LEU A 237 15.40 28.20 7.61
N THR A 238 14.42 28.33 6.72
CA THR A 238 13.81 27.18 6.03
C THR A 238 14.72 26.75 4.88
N GLN A 239 15.19 25.50 4.93
CA GLN A 239 15.93 24.87 3.86
C GLN A 239 14.97 24.44 2.75
N ILE A 240 15.21 24.91 1.54
CA ILE A 240 14.43 24.59 0.34
C ILE A 240 15.32 23.71 -0.54
N PRO A 241 15.04 22.41 -0.65
CA PRO A 241 15.82 21.51 -1.49
C PRO A 241 15.63 21.80 -2.96
N ILE A 242 16.72 21.81 -3.72
CA ILE A 242 16.76 22.05 -5.15
C ILE A 242 17.50 20.89 -5.83
N GLY A 243 16.75 19.87 -6.21
CA GLY A 243 17.34 18.63 -6.72
C GLY A 243 18.14 17.88 -5.63
N ASP A 244 18.99 16.93 -6.05
CA ASP A 244 19.61 15.97 -5.13
C ASP A 244 20.73 16.52 -4.23
N LYS A 245 21.33 17.67 -4.58
CA LYS A 245 22.57 18.12 -3.92
C LYS A 245 22.61 19.59 -3.49
N ARG A 246 21.61 20.38 -3.85
CA ARG A 246 21.60 21.82 -3.55
C ARG A 246 20.35 22.20 -2.76
N SER A 247 20.52 23.15 -1.85
CA SER A 247 19.43 23.78 -1.14
C SER A 247 19.65 25.28 -1.12
N VAL A 248 18.58 26.04 -1.18
CA VAL A 248 18.59 27.47 -0.85
C VAL A 248 17.88 27.69 0.49
N PHE A 249 18.13 28.80 1.13
CA PHE A 249 17.61 29.09 2.45
C PHE A 249 16.86 30.43 2.43
N LEU A 250 15.70 30.46 3.06
CA LEU A 250 14.89 31.67 3.25
C LEU A 250 14.44 31.79 4.71
N PRO A 251 14.24 32.98 5.26
CA PRO A 251 13.83 33.19 6.64
C PRO A 251 12.46 32.55 6.91
N SER A 252 12.39 31.68 7.89
CA SER A 252 11.16 30.91 8.23
C SER A 252 10.01 31.83 8.61
N GLU A 253 10.23 32.86 9.43
CA GLU A 253 9.21 33.81 9.82
C GLU A 253 8.57 34.50 8.60
N ALA A 254 9.37 34.91 7.64
CA ALA A 254 8.88 35.58 6.44
C ALA A 254 8.06 34.66 5.53
N LEU A 255 8.36 33.34 5.57
CA LEU A 255 7.63 32.33 4.81
C LEU A 255 6.38 31.79 5.53
N LEU A 256 6.24 32.03 6.81
CA LEU A 256 5.24 31.39 7.65
C LEU A 256 4.17 32.35 8.15
N GLU A 257 4.46 33.65 8.17
CA GLU A 257 3.59 34.70 8.71
C GLU A 257 3.12 35.69 7.63
N GLY A 258 1.91 36.20 7.85
CA GLY A 258 1.30 37.23 7.01
C GLY A 258 0.93 36.77 5.59
N ASP A 259 1.00 37.68 4.63
CA ASP A 259 0.72 37.42 3.21
C ASP A 259 1.93 36.77 2.52
N VAL A 260 2.09 35.48 2.76
CA VAL A 260 3.19 34.67 2.19
C VAL A 260 3.08 34.53 0.68
N GLU A 261 1.85 34.43 0.15
CA GLU A 261 1.63 34.34 -1.30
C GLU A 261 2.05 35.62 -2.00
N GLY A 262 1.70 36.79 -1.42
CA GLY A 262 2.15 38.09 -1.90
C GLY A 262 3.67 38.25 -1.80
N LYS A 263 4.28 37.86 -0.67
CA LYS A 263 5.75 37.91 -0.49
C LYS A 263 6.49 37.01 -1.51
N ILE A 264 6.06 35.75 -1.65
CA ILE A 264 6.68 34.84 -2.64
C ILE A 264 6.47 35.35 -4.07
N SER A 265 5.28 35.89 -4.37
CA SER A 265 5.02 36.48 -5.68
C SER A 265 5.87 37.72 -5.96
N ALA A 266 6.12 38.56 -4.94
CA ALA A 266 7.01 39.70 -5.05
C ALA A 266 8.47 39.26 -5.23
N PHE A 267 8.92 38.27 -4.48
CA PHE A 267 10.25 37.67 -4.60
C PHE A 267 10.49 37.15 -6.02
N PHE A 268 9.54 36.39 -6.59
CA PHE A 268 9.70 35.88 -7.95
C PHE A 268 9.60 36.98 -9.02
N ARG A 269 8.82 38.03 -8.81
CA ARG A 269 8.88 39.22 -9.71
C ARG A 269 10.28 39.83 -9.78
N ILE A 270 10.99 39.87 -8.65
CA ILE A 270 12.37 40.34 -8.61
C ILE A 270 13.30 39.36 -9.36
N ALA A 271 13.14 38.06 -9.10
CA ALA A 271 13.93 37.04 -9.77
C ALA A 271 13.64 36.90 -11.29
N GLU A 272 12.47 37.29 -11.76
CA GLU A 272 12.04 37.27 -13.16
C GLU A 272 12.46 38.56 -13.94
N ALA A 273 13.02 39.55 -13.24
CA ALA A 273 13.43 40.79 -13.88
C ALA A 273 14.51 40.56 -14.95
N PRO A 274 14.48 41.30 -16.07
CA PRO A 274 15.56 41.25 -17.06
C PRO A 274 16.95 41.54 -16.43
N GLU A 275 18.01 40.98 -16.99
CA GLU A 275 19.34 41.03 -16.42
C GLU A 275 19.80 42.48 -16.06
N GLY A 276 19.44 43.48 -16.88
CA GLY A 276 19.73 44.88 -16.59
C GLY A 276 18.92 45.52 -15.48
N GLU A 277 17.76 44.95 -15.13
CA GLU A 277 16.84 45.42 -14.08
C GLU A 277 16.87 44.55 -12.82
N PHE A 278 17.62 43.47 -12.85
CA PHE A 278 17.73 42.54 -11.70
C PHE A 278 18.41 43.21 -10.50
N ARG A 279 17.70 43.23 -9.37
CA ARG A 279 18.17 43.86 -8.12
C ARG A 279 17.93 42.87 -6.93
N PRO A 280 18.84 41.94 -6.68
CA PRO A 280 18.65 40.93 -5.60
C PRO A 280 18.54 41.59 -4.21
N GLN A 281 19.06 42.78 -4.02
CA GLN A 281 18.91 43.55 -2.77
C GLN A 281 17.47 43.80 -2.41
N ALA A 282 16.62 44.08 -3.42
CA ALA A 282 15.18 44.25 -3.17
C ALA A 282 14.51 42.99 -2.61
N ALA A 283 15.02 41.78 -2.96
CA ALA A 283 14.57 40.55 -2.35
C ALA A 283 15.00 40.44 -0.88
N ALA A 284 16.19 40.86 -0.54
CA ALA A 284 16.67 40.91 0.84
C ALA A 284 15.80 41.86 1.68
N ASP A 285 15.51 43.04 1.15
CA ASP A 285 14.66 44.05 1.83
C ASP A 285 13.22 43.53 2.03
N LEU A 286 12.65 42.80 1.03
CA LEU A 286 11.34 42.15 1.12
C LEU A 286 11.24 41.16 2.31
N PHE A 287 12.33 40.50 2.64
CA PHE A 287 12.42 39.58 3.78
C PHE A 287 12.97 40.23 5.05
N GLY A 288 13.10 41.55 5.11
CA GLY A 288 13.64 42.27 6.28
C GLY A 288 15.14 42.04 6.51
N ALA A 289 15.85 41.53 5.50
CA ALA A 289 17.28 41.27 5.55
C ALA A 289 18.10 42.53 5.19
N GLY A 290 18.10 43.53 6.06
CA GLY A 290 18.85 44.78 5.87
C GLY A 290 20.38 44.57 5.85
N PRO A 291 21.18 45.64 5.51
CA PRO A 291 22.62 45.58 5.60
C PRO A 291 23.09 45.17 6.98
N GLY A 292 24.03 44.22 7.07
CA GLY A 292 24.54 43.68 8.34
C GLY A 292 23.70 42.55 8.96
N THR A 293 22.56 42.16 8.38
CA THR A 293 21.78 41.02 8.84
C THR A 293 22.44 39.72 8.42
N GLU A 294 22.68 38.79 9.34
CA GLU A 294 23.44 37.56 9.11
C GLU A 294 22.82 36.60 8.12
N TYR A 295 21.51 36.63 7.95
CA TYR A 295 20.81 35.78 6.96
C TYR A 295 20.67 36.45 5.58
N ARG A 296 21.09 37.73 5.41
CA ARG A 296 21.07 38.44 4.12
C ARG A 296 21.76 37.68 2.99
N PRO A 297 22.95 37.08 3.17
CA PRO A 297 23.61 36.32 2.12
C PRO A 297 22.80 35.17 1.58
N TYR A 298 22.03 34.49 2.44
CA TYR A 298 21.18 33.37 2.05
C TYR A 298 20.00 33.79 1.17
N VAL A 299 19.38 34.94 1.47
CA VAL A 299 18.30 35.49 0.67
C VAL A 299 18.82 35.94 -0.69
N LEU A 300 19.98 36.56 -0.74
CA LEU A 300 20.63 36.99 -1.99
C LEU A 300 20.98 35.76 -2.85
N ASP A 301 21.63 34.74 -2.28
CA ASP A 301 21.95 33.47 -3.00
C ASP A 301 20.69 32.80 -3.55
N ALA A 302 19.63 32.76 -2.76
CA ALA A 302 18.34 32.21 -3.22
C ALA A 302 17.79 33.01 -4.41
N CYS A 303 17.79 34.35 -4.33
CA CYS A 303 17.27 35.22 -5.39
C CYS A 303 18.10 35.09 -6.68
N GLU A 304 19.42 35.10 -6.55
CA GLU A 304 20.35 34.93 -7.67
C GLU A 304 20.24 33.54 -8.30
N PHE A 305 20.04 32.52 -7.50
CA PHE A 305 19.81 31.17 -7.99
C PHE A 305 18.55 31.11 -8.85
N PHE A 306 17.41 31.57 -8.34
CA PHE A 306 16.16 31.53 -9.09
C PHE A 306 16.21 32.43 -10.33
N HIS A 307 16.87 33.59 -10.25
CA HIS A 307 17.09 34.45 -11.41
C HIS A 307 17.82 33.69 -12.53
N ARG A 308 18.95 33.04 -12.22
CA ARG A 308 19.71 32.24 -13.20
C ARG A 308 18.90 31.09 -13.79
N GLU A 309 18.09 30.41 -12.98
CA GLU A 309 17.25 29.30 -13.45
C GLU A 309 16.10 29.79 -14.35
N ILE A 310 15.57 30.99 -14.11
CA ILE A 310 14.47 31.57 -14.90
C ILE A 310 14.99 32.14 -16.20
N VAL A 311 16.00 33.00 -16.14
CA VAL A 311 16.60 33.65 -17.32
C VAL A 311 17.36 32.64 -18.20
N GLY A 312 17.93 31.61 -17.58
CA GLY A 312 18.64 30.54 -18.28
C GLY A 312 17.71 29.51 -18.98
N ARG A 313 16.38 29.78 -19.22
CA ARG A 313 15.38 29.01 -20.00
C ARG A 313 14.44 28.08 -19.21
N ARG A 314 14.38 28.11 -17.87
CA ARG A 314 13.96 26.84 -17.31
C ARG A 314 12.73 26.83 -16.47
N ASN A 315 11.84 27.63 -16.61
CA ASN A 315 10.55 27.46 -16.01
C ASN A 315 10.19 28.44 -14.89
N HIS A 316 9.07 29.06 -15.06
CA HIS A 316 8.29 29.75 -14.03
C HIS A 316 7.69 28.77 -12.99
N VAL A 317 8.09 27.50 -12.99
CA VAL A 317 7.67 26.42 -12.06
C VAL A 317 8.12 26.70 -10.63
N TRP A 318 9.24 27.36 -10.43
CA TRP A 318 9.86 27.57 -9.11
C TRP A 318 8.96 28.34 -8.14
N LYS A 319 8.22 29.32 -8.62
CA LYS A 319 7.22 30.04 -7.81
C LYS A 319 6.18 29.08 -7.24
N HIS A 320 5.60 28.25 -8.10
CA HIS A 320 4.60 27.28 -7.71
C HIS A 320 5.19 26.20 -6.79
N TYR A 321 6.40 25.75 -7.08
CA TYR A 321 7.12 24.80 -6.23
C TYR A 321 7.31 25.36 -4.81
N LEU A 322 7.81 26.60 -4.70
CA LEU A 322 8.04 27.20 -3.39
C LEU A 322 6.71 27.45 -2.64
N LEU A 323 5.69 27.96 -3.32
CA LEU A 323 4.36 28.16 -2.71
C LEU A 323 3.78 26.86 -2.15
N ASN A 324 3.92 25.78 -2.88
CA ASN A 324 3.38 24.47 -2.47
C ASN A 324 4.23 23.85 -1.34
N LEU A 325 5.55 23.99 -1.39
CA LEU A 325 6.44 23.48 -0.34
C LEU A 325 6.21 24.17 1.02
N VAL A 326 5.93 25.47 1.01
CA VAL A 326 5.76 26.26 2.23
C VAL A 326 4.42 25.98 2.93
N GLN A 327 3.38 25.57 2.21
CA GLN A 327 2.05 25.38 2.83
C GLN A 327 2.02 24.28 3.91
N PRO A 328 2.63 23.10 3.75
CA PRO A 328 2.72 22.12 4.85
C PRO A 328 3.40 22.68 6.10
N PHE A 329 4.45 23.48 5.93
CA PHE A 329 5.13 24.15 7.05
C PHE A 329 4.23 25.13 7.77
N ARG A 330 3.46 25.95 7.05
CA ARG A 330 2.49 26.88 7.64
C ARG A 330 1.41 26.16 8.44
N LEU A 331 0.89 25.07 7.91
CA LEU A 331 -0.13 24.27 8.60
C LEU A 331 0.46 23.61 9.85
N ARG A 332 1.72 23.19 9.79
CA ARG A 332 2.43 22.67 10.97
C ARG A 332 2.60 23.71 12.07
N GLN A 333 2.90 24.95 11.72
CA GLN A 333 3.02 26.02 12.72
C GLN A 333 1.67 26.39 13.36
N ARG A 334 0.58 26.37 12.59
CA ARG A 334 -0.76 26.55 13.15
C ARG A 334 -1.09 25.52 14.22
N ALA A 335 -0.59 24.31 14.12
CA ALA A 335 -0.78 23.26 15.13
C ALA A 335 0.06 23.50 16.42
N ARG A 336 1.00 24.44 16.41
CA ARG A 336 1.88 24.78 17.53
C ARG A 336 1.90 26.28 17.81
N PRO A 337 0.74 26.92 18.03
CA PRO A 337 0.71 28.37 18.15
C PRO A 337 1.33 28.85 19.47
N ALA A 338 2.03 29.97 19.41
CA ALA A 338 2.35 30.78 20.58
C ALA A 338 1.12 31.40 21.25
N GLY A 339 -0.04 31.29 20.58
CA GLY A 339 -1.28 32.04 20.96
C GLY A 339 -2.50 31.18 21.37
N GLY A 340 -2.35 29.88 21.64
CA GLY A 340 -3.47 29.05 22.11
C GLY A 340 -3.67 27.74 21.32
N PRO A 341 -4.53 26.82 21.76
CA PRO A 341 -4.73 25.53 21.13
C PRO A 341 -5.42 25.65 19.76
N HIS A 342 -4.84 25.05 18.74
CA HIS A 342 -5.49 24.88 17.44
C HIS A 342 -6.17 23.50 17.37
N HIS A 343 -7.47 23.49 17.12
CA HIS A 343 -8.31 22.29 17.12
C HIS A 343 -8.30 21.60 15.74
N THR A 344 -7.18 20.99 15.37
CA THR A 344 -7.06 20.26 14.11
C THR A 344 -7.53 18.83 14.26
N LEU A 345 -8.26 18.34 13.26
CA LEU A 345 -8.61 16.93 13.06
C LEU A 345 -7.91 16.40 11.81
N LEU A 346 -7.48 15.15 11.82
CA LEU A 346 -6.94 14.48 10.64
C LEU A 346 -7.84 13.33 10.20
N VAL A 347 -8.12 13.29 8.91
CA VAL A 347 -8.81 12.19 8.24
C VAL A 347 -8.09 11.86 6.94
N GLY A 348 -8.14 10.62 6.47
CA GLY A 348 -7.51 10.31 5.19
C GLY A 348 -7.22 8.83 4.97
N ASN A 349 -6.64 8.55 3.82
CA ASN A 349 -6.11 7.25 3.45
C ASN A 349 -4.64 7.44 3.02
N PRO A 350 -3.66 7.21 3.91
CA PRO A 350 -2.24 7.42 3.62
C PRO A 350 -1.73 6.41 2.57
N PRO A 351 -0.58 6.67 1.93
CA PRO A 351 0.00 5.77 0.93
C PRO A 351 0.40 4.42 1.56
N TRP A 352 -0.05 3.29 0.96
CA TRP A 352 0.28 1.93 1.39
C TRP A 352 1.43 1.38 0.56
N VAL A 353 2.64 1.68 0.97
CA VAL A 353 3.88 1.27 0.27
C VAL A 353 4.76 0.48 1.22
N VAL A 354 5.03 -0.76 0.87
CA VAL A 354 5.89 -1.64 1.67
C VAL A 354 7.36 -1.37 1.33
N TYR A 355 8.24 -1.37 2.33
CA TYR A 355 9.67 -1.04 2.19
C TYR A 355 10.37 -1.76 1.03
N ASN A 356 10.13 -3.06 0.85
CA ASN A 356 10.76 -3.84 -0.21
C ASN A 356 10.20 -3.57 -1.63
N SER A 357 9.08 -2.86 -1.76
CA SER A 357 8.53 -2.46 -3.07
C SER A 357 9.15 -1.16 -3.59
N ILE A 358 9.88 -0.43 -2.76
CA ILE A 358 10.57 0.80 -3.15
C ILE A 358 11.84 0.42 -3.92
N ALA A 359 11.88 0.75 -5.21
CA ALA A 359 13.01 0.38 -6.09
C ALA A 359 14.26 1.23 -5.85
N ASP A 360 14.11 2.46 -5.39
CA ASP A 360 15.18 3.41 -5.13
C ASP A 360 15.78 3.20 -3.74
N THR A 361 17.08 2.91 -3.67
CA THR A 361 17.78 2.64 -2.41
C THR A 361 17.92 3.89 -1.53
N GLY A 362 18.06 5.06 -2.12
CA GLY A 362 18.11 6.33 -1.37
C GLY A 362 16.80 6.60 -0.65
N ARG A 363 15.67 6.36 -1.32
CA ARG A 363 14.34 6.46 -0.70
C ARG A 363 14.08 5.37 0.34
N GLN A 364 14.62 4.17 0.15
CA GLN A 364 14.58 3.13 1.19
C GLN A 364 15.32 3.55 2.46
N ASP A 365 16.52 4.11 2.33
CA ASP A 365 17.33 4.59 3.46
C ASP A 365 16.65 5.76 4.16
N GLU A 366 16.05 6.65 3.40
CA GLU A 366 15.27 7.77 3.93
C GLU A 366 14.06 7.29 4.72
N PHE A 367 13.24 6.41 4.14
CA PHE A 367 12.11 5.80 4.84
C PHE A 367 12.55 5.14 6.14
N ARG A 368 13.62 4.31 6.11
CA ARG A 368 14.16 3.64 7.29
C ARG A 368 14.59 4.63 8.36
N ARG A 369 15.28 5.70 7.97
CA ARG A 369 15.73 6.75 8.89
C ARG A 369 14.56 7.43 9.59
N HIS A 370 13.52 7.82 8.85
CA HIS A 370 12.32 8.46 9.38
C HIS A 370 11.49 7.52 10.26
N ALA A 371 11.29 6.27 9.84
CA ALA A 371 10.56 5.26 10.61
C ALA A 371 11.27 4.93 11.93
N THR A 372 12.59 4.82 11.89
CA THR A 372 13.42 4.58 13.09
C THR A 372 13.41 5.80 14.02
N GLY A 373 13.56 7.02 13.46
CA GLY A 373 13.52 8.26 14.23
C GLY A 373 12.16 8.54 14.90
N ARG A 374 11.08 7.92 14.40
CA ARG A 374 9.74 7.98 14.98
C ARG A 374 9.36 6.75 15.80
N GLY A 375 10.29 5.81 16.04
CA GLY A 375 10.02 4.63 16.84
C GLY A 375 9.01 3.64 16.26
N VAL A 376 8.65 3.76 14.95
CA VAL A 376 7.67 2.88 14.29
C VAL A 376 8.31 1.81 13.40
N TRP A 377 9.64 1.74 13.36
CA TRP A 377 10.39 0.74 12.60
C TRP A 377 10.46 -0.60 13.31
N SER A 378 10.14 -1.68 12.61
CA SER A 378 10.36 -3.06 13.04
C SER A 378 11.59 -3.63 12.34
N GLY A 379 12.61 -4.03 13.14
CA GLY A 379 13.87 -4.58 12.64
C GLY A 379 13.87 -6.09 12.42
N GLY A 380 15.06 -6.65 12.17
CA GLY A 380 15.26 -8.08 11.99
C GLY A 380 14.53 -8.64 10.77
N SER A 381 13.89 -9.81 10.92
CA SER A 381 13.13 -10.47 9.85
C SER A 381 11.91 -9.67 9.35
N LEU A 382 11.49 -8.64 10.08
CA LEU A 382 10.36 -7.79 9.72
C LEU A 382 10.78 -6.51 8.98
N ALA A 383 12.09 -6.23 8.84
CA ALA A 383 12.60 -4.99 8.27
C ALA A 383 12.03 -4.68 6.88
N THR A 384 11.98 -5.68 6.00
CA THR A 384 11.47 -5.54 4.63
C THR A 384 9.93 -5.40 4.55
N GLN A 385 9.25 -5.59 5.67
CA GLN A 385 7.80 -5.62 5.77
C GLN A 385 7.20 -4.33 6.36
N ASN A 386 8.04 -3.36 6.73
CA ASN A 386 7.55 -2.07 7.21
C ASN A 386 6.73 -1.37 6.13
N ASP A 387 5.68 -0.69 6.55
CA ASP A 387 4.76 0.02 5.69
C ASP A 387 4.91 1.53 5.88
N LEU A 388 4.98 2.27 4.78
CA LEU A 388 5.11 3.72 4.78
C LEU A 388 3.96 4.39 5.53
N ALA A 389 2.75 3.81 5.47
CA ALA A 389 1.57 4.37 6.12
C ALA A 389 1.76 4.56 7.64
N ALA A 390 2.47 3.65 8.33
CA ALA A 390 2.75 3.81 9.76
C ALA A 390 3.57 5.06 10.04
N THR A 391 4.61 5.27 9.25
CA THR A 391 5.52 6.42 9.39
C THR A 391 4.84 7.72 8.98
N PHE A 392 4.04 7.67 7.92
CA PHE A 392 3.25 8.81 7.43
C PHE A 392 2.25 9.30 8.48
N VAL A 393 1.45 8.40 9.06
CA VAL A 393 0.48 8.76 10.11
C VAL A 393 1.18 9.35 11.31
N ALA A 394 2.26 8.71 11.79
CA ALA A 394 3.02 9.23 12.92
C ALA A 394 3.62 10.62 12.64
N ALA A 395 4.08 10.88 11.40
CA ALA A 395 4.55 12.20 10.97
C ALA A 395 3.42 13.24 10.95
N CYS A 396 2.29 12.91 10.34
CA CYS A 396 1.16 13.84 10.23
C CYS A 396 0.56 14.19 11.60
N VAL A 397 0.41 13.20 12.50
CA VAL A 397 -0.06 13.45 13.88
C VAL A 397 0.90 14.37 14.63
N ASP A 398 2.21 14.16 14.50
CA ASP A 398 3.22 15.03 15.11
C ASP A 398 3.16 16.45 14.51
N HIS A 399 3.07 16.58 13.20
CA HIS A 399 3.17 17.84 12.49
C HIS A 399 1.94 18.72 12.62
N TYR A 400 0.73 18.14 12.55
CA TYR A 400 -0.51 18.90 12.32
C TYR A 400 -1.50 18.85 13.48
N LEU A 401 -1.34 17.93 14.46
CA LEU A 401 -2.22 17.91 15.62
C LEU A 401 -1.61 18.64 16.82
N GLY A 402 -2.44 19.44 17.47
CA GLY A 402 -2.24 19.86 18.86
C GLY A 402 -2.64 18.74 19.83
N ASN A 403 -2.30 18.89 21.13
CA ASN A 403 -2.73 17.94 22.16
C ASN A 403 -4.27 17.85 22.20
N GLY A 404 -4.79 16.62 22.24
CA GLY A 404 -6.22 16.34 22.18
C GLY A 404 -6.80 16.29 20.75
N GLY A 405 -6.08 16.73 19.73
CA GLY A 405 -6.51 16.66 18.33
C GLY A 405 -6.71 15.20 17.90
N LYS A 406 -7.86 14.90 17.27
CA LYS A 406 -8.28 13.53 16.89
C LYS A 406 -7.86 13.19 15.46
N PHE A 407 -7.75 11.91 15.19
CA PHE A 407 -7.52 11.41 13.83
C PHE A 407 -8.29 10.13 13.53
N GLY A 408 -8.58 9.91 12.25
CA GLY A 408 -9.13 8.66 11.69
C GLY A 408 -8.51 8.35 10.33
N PHE A 409 -7.72 7.28 10.25
CA PHE A 409 -7.03 6.90 9.02
C PHE A 409 -7.40 5.50 8.55
N VAL A 410 -7.62 5.39 7.24
CA VAL A 410 -7.76 4.09 6.57
C VAL A 410 -6.38 3.48 6.40
N LEU A 411 -6.20 2.27 6.89
CA LEU A 411 -4.90 1.59 6.89
C LEU A 411 -5.03 0.16 6.34
N PRO A 412 -3.93 -0.44 5.88
CA PRO A 412 -3.94 -1.86 5.58
C PRO A 412 -4.30 -2.66 6.84
N TYR A 413 -5.02 -3.75 6.67
CA TYR A 413 -5.50 -4.61 7.78
C TYR A 413 -4.38 -5.05 8.72
N SER A 414 -3.15 -5.19 8.21
CA SER A 414 -1.96 -5.49 9.00
C SER A 414 -1.71 -4.45 10.12
N ALA A 415 -2.25 -3.23 10.03
CA ALA A 415 -2.12 -2.23 11.08
C ALA A 415 -2.73 -2.67 12.41
N ILE A 416 -3.84 -3.43 12.39
CA ILE A 416 -4.44 -3.98 13.61
C ILE A 416 -3.62 -5.15 14.16
N ARG A 417 -3.09 -6.03 13.30
CA ARG A 417 -2.58 -7.35 13.73
C ARG A 417 -1.16 -7.67 13.31
N GLY A 418 -0.63 -7.04 12.26
CA GLY A 418 0.69 -7.32 11.73
C GLY A 418 1.81 -7.08 12.76
N ARG A 419 2.78 -7.99 12.84
CA ARG A 419 3.92 -7.87 13.78
C ARG A 419 4.77 -6.64 13.48
N GLN A 420 4.94 -6.30 12.22
CA GLN A 420 5.67 -5.11 11.79
C GLN A 420 5.01 -3.80 12.23
N TRP A 421 3.72 -3.82 12.56
CA TRP A 421 2.98 -2.68 13.08
C TRP A 421 2.95 -2.61 14.63
N ALA A 422 3.59 -3.55 15.32
CA ALA A 422 3.59 -3.58 16.78
C ALA A 422 4.13 -2.29 17.41
N PRO A 423 5.24 -1.67 16.91
CA PRO A 423 5.71 -0.40 17.44
C PRO A 423 4.68 0.73 17.25
N PHE A 424 4.02 0.80 16.09
CA PHE A 424 2.98 1.80 15.82
C PHE A 424 1.81 1.68 16.80
N ARG A 425 1.35 0.45 17.08
CA ARG A 425 0.21 0.21 17.99
C ARG A 425 0.47 0.55 19.45
N THR A 426 1.69 0.85 19.84
CA THR A 426 1.99 1.33 21.20
C THR A 426 1.47 2.74 21.47
N GLY A 427 1.20 3.51 20.41
CA GLY A 427 0.94 4.94 20.52
C GLY A 427 2.17 5.77 20.90
N ARG A 428 3.30 5.11 21.19
CA ARG A 428 4.55 5.77 21.55
C ARG A 428 5.44 5.87 20.32
N TRP A 429 5.44 7.05 19.71
CA TRP A 429 6.12 7.31 18.44
C TRP A 429 7.34 8.21 18.62
N ASP A 430 8.15 7.90 19.63
CA ASP A 430 9.42 8.58 19.90
C ASP A 430 10.60 7.59 19.84
N ALA A 431 11.69 8.01 19.25
CA ALA A 431 12.95 7.33 19.45
C ALA A 431 13.60 7.87 20.74
N LYS A 432 13.93 7.00 21.67
CA LYS A 432 14.53 7.30 22.99
C LYS A 432 15.81 8.18 22.99
N LYS A 433 16.23 8.72 21.84
CA LYS A 433 17.55 9.36 21.67
C LYS A 433 17.51 10.85 21.31
N SER A 434 16.37 11.49 21.12
CA SER A 434 16.39 12.83 20.50
C SER A 434 16.12 14.02 21.41
N GLY A 435 15.95 13.87 22.73
CA GLY A 435 15.73 15.04 23.63
C GLY A 435 14.55 15.95 23.25
N ILE A 436 13.75 15.53 22.29
CA ILE A 436 12.54 16.20 21.80
C ILE A 436 11.37 15.69 22.66
N GLU A 437 10.41 16.58 22.97
CA GLU A 437 9.17 16.22 23.65
C GLU A 437 8.61 14.90 23.10
N SER A 438 8.23 13.99 23.99
CA SER A 438 7.76 12.68 23.64
C SER A 438 6.54 12.76 22.71
N ARG A 439 6.67 12.18 21.51
CA ARG A 439 5.63 12.15 20.48
C ARG A 439 4.70 10.99 20.78
N MET A 440 3.55 11.27 21.36
CA MET A 440 2.64 10.24 21.84
C MET A 440 1.26 10.39 21.22
N ALA A 441 0.60 9.25 21.06
CA ALA A 441 -0.79 9.16 20.66
C ALA A 441 -1.54 8.17 21.53
N SER A 442 -2.76 8.51 21.89
CA SER A 442 -3.71 7.58 22.46
C SER A 442 -4.53 6.96 21.35
N LEU A 443 -4.36 5.65 21.10
CA LEU A 443 -5.15 4.92 20.12
C LEU A 443 -6.49 4.54 20.76
N THR A 444 -7.57 5.19 20.33
CA THR A 444 -8.91 5.09 20.95
C THR A 444 -9.74 3.95 20.40
N GLY A 445 -9.49 3.52 19.17
CA GLY A 445 -10.25 2.43 18.56
C GLY A 445 -9.79 2.07 17.16
N ALA A 446 -10.35 0.98 16.63
CA ALA A 446 -10.17 0.60 15.24
C ALA A 446 -11.42 -0.09 14.69
N TRP A 447 -11.65 0.05 13.38
CA TRP A 447 -12.64 -0.70 12.63
C TRP A 447 -11.96 -1.78 11.80
N ASP A 448 -12.33 -3.04 12.03
CA ASP A 448 -11.92 -4.17 11.21
C ASP A 448 -12.92 -4.34 10.06
N LEU A 449 -12.48 -4.04 8.84
CA LEU A 449 -13.29 -4.11 7.62
C LEU A 449 -13.06 -5.40 6.82
N SER A 450 -12.24 -6.33 7.33
CA SER A 450 -11.90 -7.56 6.62
C SER A 450 -13.08 -8.51 6.39
N GLY A 451 -14.12 -8.41 7.22
CA GLY A 451 -15.35 -9.20 7.13
C GLY A 451 -16.45 -8.58 6.25
N VAL A 452 -16.20 -7.44 5.63
CA VAL A 452 -17.17 -6.79 4.72
C VAL A 452 -17.17 -7.52 3.38
N ARG A 453 -18.35 -7.95 2.89
CA ARG A 453 -18.49 -8.77 1.68
C ARG A 453 -17.98 -8.09 0.41
N ASP A 454 -18.26 -6.79 0.27
CA ASP A 454 -17.71 -5.94 -0.77
C ASP A 454 -16.64 -5.05 -0.10
N PRO A 455 -15.39 -5.52 0.04
CA PRO A 455 -14.37 -4.79 0.77
C PRO A 455 -14.11 -3.44 0.10
N PRO A 456 -13.78 -2.40 0.91
CA PRO A 456 -13.47 -1.06 0.38
C PRO A 456 -12.43 -1.10 -0.73
N PHE A 457 -11.49 -2.05 -0.61
CA PHE A 457 -10.41 -2.27 -1.56
C PHE A 457 -10.39 -3.75 -1.97
N PRO A 458 -10.83 -4.08 -3.19
CA PRO A 458 -10.94 -5.48 -3.63
C PRO A 458 -9.62 -6.27 -3.58
N GLN A 459 -8.50 -5.56 -3.63
CA GLN A 459 -7.16 -6.15 -3.69
C GLN A 459 -6.47 -6.23 -2.33
N ALA A 460 -6.96 -5.51 -1.30
CA ALA A 460 -6.32 -5.45 0.01
C ALA A 460 -7.34 -5.34 1.15
N ALA A 461 -7.23 -6.19 2.14
CA ALA A 461 -8.00 -6.05 3.36
C ALA A 461 -7.58 -4.78 4.11
N SER A 462 -8.55 -4.06 4.66
CA SER A 462 -8.36 -2.76 5.28
C SER A 462 -8.95 -2.67 6.68
N CYS A 463 -8.51 -1.65 7.40
CA CYS A 463 -9.06 -1.24 8.69
C CYS A 463 -9.09 0.30 8.76
N VAL A 464 -9.77 0.84 9.76
CA VAL A 464 -9.65 2.24 10.15
C VAL A 464 -9.07 2.30 11.55
N MET A 465 -8.10 3.18 11.76
CA MET A 465 -7.51 3.42 13.08
C MET A 465 -7.88 4.83 13.57
N PHE A 466 -8.38 4.91 14.80
CA PHE A 466 -8.71 6.16 15.46
C PHE A 466 -7.80 6.43 16.65
N GLY A 467 -7.55 7.70 16.89
CA GLY A 467 -6.77 8.13 18.05
C GLY A 467 -6.74 9.64 18.21
N SER A 468 -5.98 10.09 19.18
CA SER A 468 -5.70 11.50 19.44
C SER A 468 -4.25 11.72 19.79
N LYS A 469 -3.70 12.91 19.50
CA LYS A 469 -2.40 13.30 20.04
C LYS A 469 -2.52 13.53 21.53
N SER A 470 -1.60 12.97 22.30
CA SER A 470 -1.65 13.02 23.76
C SER A 470 -0.24 13.24 24.35
N ALA A 471 -0.18 13.79 25.56
CA ALA A 471 1.06 13.82 26.35
C ALA A 471 1.44 12.41 26.83
N ASP A 472 0.45 11.53 27.04
CA ASP A 472 0.62 10.14 27.42
C ASP A 472 0.24 9.20 26.29
N SER A 473 1.04 8.17 26.06
CA SER A 473 0.71 7.14 25.08
C SER A 473 -0.29 6.14 25.62
N SER A 474 -1.30 5.80 24.83
CA SER A 474 -2.12 4.62 25.10
C SER A 474 -2.13 3.71 23.89
N ALA A 475 -1.78 2.45 24.13
CA ALA A 475 -1.85 1.42 23.11
C ALA A 475 -3.31 1.13 22.76
N LEU A 476 -3.55 0.66 21.53
CA LEU A 476 -4.86 0.17 21.14
C LEU A 476 -5.32 -0.92 22.12
N ALA A 477 -6.37 -0.61 22.89
CA ALA A 477 -6.87 -1.51 23.91
C ALA A 477 -7.49 -2.77 23.30
N PRO A 478 -7.36 -3.92 23.95
CA PRO A 478 -8.19 -5.09 23.66
C PRO A 478 -9.67 -4.68 23.77
N GLY A 479 -10.51 -5.08 22.83
CA GLY A 479 -11.93 -4.70 22.80
C GLY A 479 -12.25 -3.33 22.18
N ALA A 480 -11.25 -2.48 21.93
CA ALA A 480 -11.45 -1.24 21.16
C ALA A 480 -11.53 -1.47 19.63
N VAL A 481 -11.34 -2.70 19.17
CA VAL A 481 -11.47 -3.06 17.75
C VAL A 481 -12.89 -3.53 17.47
N LEU A 482 -13.59 -2.83 16.58
CA LEU A 482 -14.94 -3.19 16.14
C LEU A 482 -14.85 -3.88 14.78
N ALA A 483 -15.33 -5.14 14.73
CA ALA A 483 -15.41 -5.88 13.45
C ALA A 483 -16.74 -5.61 12.76
N PHE A 484 -16.66 -5.25 11.49
CA PHE A 484 -17.83 -5.03 10.64
C PHE A 484 -18.03 -6.23 9.72
N ARG A 485 -19.22 -6.81 9.75
CA ARG A 485 -19.62 -7.94 8.91
C ARG A 485 -20.97 -7.65 8.25
N ASN A 486 -21.13 -8.01 7.00
CA ASN A 486 -22.44 -7.95 6.35
C ASN A 486 -23.36 -9.00 6.95
N ARG A 487 -24.53 -8.57 7.40
CA ARG A 487 -25.62 -9.52 7.66
C ARG A 487 -26.11 -10.09 6.34
N GLU A 488 -26.09 -11.42 6.23
CA GLU A 488 -26.79 -12.22 5.19
C GLU A 488 -26.74 -11.67 3.76
N GLY A 489 -25.54 -11.56 3.21
CA GLY A 489 -25.41 -11.49 1.75
C GLY A 489 -25.89 -10.23 1.03
N LYS A 490 -26.35 -9.19 1.73
CA LYS A 490 -26.74 -7.93 1.10
C LYS A 490 -25.56 -6.98 0.91
N ARG A 491 -25.49 -6.34 -0.27
CA ARG A 491 -24.56 -5.23 -0.54
C ARG A 491 -24.76 -4.12 0.49
N VAL A 492 -23.65 -3.62 1.05
CA VAL A 492 -23.66 -2.36 1.80
C VAL A 492 -23.91 -1.25 0.79
N THR A 493 -25.08 -0.66 0.81
CA THR A 493 -25.41 0.50 -0.03
C THR A 493 -25.21 1.79 0.76
N PRO A 494 -24.88 2.90 0.11
CA PRO A 494 -24.63 4.19 0.77
C PRO A 494 -25.79 4.70 1.65
N SER A 495 -27.01 4.19 1.45
CA SER A 495 -28.21 4.53 2.23
C SER A 495 -28.44 3.69 3.48
N MET A 496 -27.66 2.64 3.70
CA MET A 496 -27.79 1.82 4.89
C MET A 496 -26.88 2.37 6.02
N ARG A 497 -27.50 3.02 7.00
CA ARG A 497 -26.87 3.19 8.33
C ARG A 497 -26.49 1.79 8.82
N TRP A 498 -25.22 1.56 9.05
CA TRP A 498 -24.61 0.31 9.45
C TRP A 498 -25.45 -0.54 10.41
N PRO A 499 -26.16 -1.59 9.98
CA PRO A 499 -26.58 -2.65 10.88
C PRO A 499 -25.48 -3.72 10.89
N ALA A 500 -24.29 -3.38 11.32
CA ALA A 500 -23.26 -4.37 11.55
C ALA A 500 -23.37 -4.87 12.97
N ALA A 501 -23.44 -6.18 13.17
CA ALA A 501 -23.21 -6.76 14.48
C ALA A 501 -21.79 -6.35 14.92
N ARG A 502 -21.67 -5.48 15.91
CA ARG A 502 -20.41 -5.12 16.53
C ARG A 502 -19.93 -6.34 17.32
N LEU A 503 -18.92 -7.01 16.82
CA LEU A 503 -18.20 -8.04 17.55
C LEU A 503 -16.90 -7.40 18.03
N ALA A 504 -16.76 -7.23 19.34
CA ALA A 504 -15.48 -6.91 19.94
C ALA A 504 -14.51 -8.05 19.64
N LEU A 505 -13.39 -7.75 18.98
CA LEU A 505 -12.32 -8.72 18.82
C LEU A 505 -11.61 -8.87 20.16
N ASP A 506 -11.61 -10.08 20.68
CA ASP A 506 -10.87 -10.42 21.90
C ASP A 506 -9.36 -10.40 21.63
N MET A 507 -8.77 -9.21 21.78
CA MET A 507 -7.33 -8.98 21.59
C MET A 507 -6.49 -9.69 22.67
N GLU A 508 -7.07 -10.03 23.81
CA GLU A 508 -6.39 -10.77 24.87
C GLU A 508 -6.20 -12.23 24.47
N ARG A 509 -7.18 -12.82 23.80
CA ARG A 509 -7.03 -14.12 23.12
C ARG A 509 -5.88 -14.09 22.11
N LEU A 510 -5.75 -13.04 21.31
CA LEU A 510 -4.65 -12.87 20.35
C LEU A 510 -3.29 -12.67 21.04
N ARG A 511 -3.25 -12.13 22.27
CA ARG A 511 -2.01 -12.01 23.07
C ARG A 511 -1.59 -13.34 23.69
N SER A 512 -2.53 -14.13 24.18
CA SER A 512 -2.24 -15.46 24.75
C SER A 512 -1.66 -16.41 23.68
N TRP A 513 -2.00 -16.21 22.41
CA TRP A 513 -1.49 -16.99 21.30
C TRP A 513 -0.07 -16.61 20.85
N LYS A 514 0.43 -15.42 21.19
CA LYS A 514 1.81 -15.01 20.93
C LYS A 514 2.86 -15.68 21.80
N THR A 515 2.45 -16.32 22.89
CA THR A 515 3.37 -16.85 23.89
C THR A 515 3.84 -18.28 23.62
N ALA A 516 3.20 -19.03 22.70
CA ALA A 516 3.61 -20.37 22.34
C ALA A 516 3.55 -20.61 20.83
N PRO A 517 4.66 -20.46 20.11
CA PRO A 517 4.73 -20.85 18.71
C PRO A 517 4.47 -22.36 18.55
N SER A 518 4.09 -22.79 17.35
CA SER A 518 3.95 -24.19 17.00
C SER A 518 5.21 -24.99 17.37
N ALA A 519 5.03 -26.20 17.90
CA ALA A 519 6.12 -27.16 18.10
C ALA A 519 6.85 -27.52 16.79
N TYR A 520 6.30 -27.10 15.66
CA TYR A 520 6.85 -27.30 14.30
C TYR A 520 7.49 -26.06 13.71
N LEU A 521 7.55 -24.95 14.45
CA LEU A 521 8.29 -23.75 14.00
C LEU A 521 9.77 -24.13 13.84
N GLY A 522 10.33 -23.81 12.67
CA GLY A 522 11.71 -24.16 12.31
C GLY A 522 11.89 -25.60 11.76
N LYS A 523 10.88 -26.48 11.87
CA LYS A 523 10.93 -27.82 11.25
C LYS A 523 10.50 -27.83 9.78
N PHE A 524 9.60 -26.93 9.39
CA PHE A 524 9.26 -26.73 7.98
C PHE A 524 10.34 -25.93 7.27
N ARG A 525 10.69 -26.37 6.09
CA ARG A 525 11.70 -25.73 5.22
C ARG A 525 11.04 -25.22 3.95
N ASN A 526 11.55 -24.10 3.43
CA ASN A 526 11.13 -23.60 2.13
C ASN A 526 11.70 -24.52 1.03
N GLY A 527 10.95 -24.71 -0.06
CA GLY A 527 11.39 -25.50 -1.20
C GLY A 527 12.51 -24.87 -2.01
N ALA A 528 12.93 -25.56 -3.06
CA ALA A 528 14.02 -25.20 -3.97
C ALA A 528 13.68 -23.95 -4.82
N THR A 529 14.69 -23.22 -5.24
CA THR A 529 14.51 -22.05 -6.12
C THR A 529 14.44 -22.49 -7.59
N LEU A 530 13.29 -23.04 -8.03
CA LEU A 530 13.08 -23.52 -9.39
C LEU A 530 12.81 -22.37 -10.38
N PHE A 531 13.67 -21.36 -10.36
CA PHE A 531 13.60 -20.16 -11.19
C PHE A 531 14.98 -19.90 -11.85
N PRO A 532 15.00 -19.51 -13.13
CA PRO A 532 13.87 -19.25 -14.04
C PRO A 532 13.27 -20.54 -14.62
N GLN A 533 11.94 -20.57 -14.73
CA GLN A 533 11.24 -21.75 -15.26
C GLN A 533 11.62 -22.05 -16.71
N ALA A 534 11.98 -21.03 -17.50
CA ALA A 534 12.46 -21.17 -18.88
C ALA A 534 13.74 -22.04 -19.02
N LEU A 535 14.44 -22.32 -17.91
CA LEU A 535 15.68 -23.08 -17.92
C LEU A 535 15.60 -24.46 -17.22
N ALA A 536 14.57 -24.69 -16.42
CA ALA A 536 14.56 -25.88 -15.57
C ALA A 536 13.20 -26.58 -15.50
N VAL A 537 12.10 -25.84 -15.75
CA VAL A 537 10.74 -26.40 -15.66
C VAL A 537 10.20 -26.65 -17.07
N CYS A 538 9.71 -27.86 -17.32
CA CYS A 538 9.17 -28.24 -18.62
C CYS A 538 7.79 -28.88 -18.52
N ASP A 539 7.05 -28.79 -19.62
CA ASP A 539 5.82 -29.52 -19.83
C ASP A 539 6.16 -30.92 -20.29
N PRO A 540 5.51 -31.94 -19.71
CA PRO A 540 5.71 -33.31 -20.18
C PRO A 540 5.18 -33.49 -21.61
N ASP A 541 5.98 -34.08 -22.48
CA ASP A 541 5.47 -34.64 -23.71
C ASP A 541 5.19 -36.13 -23.45
N GLU A 542 3.96 -36.41 -23.03
CA GLU A 542 3.54 -37.77 -22.65
C GLU A 542 3.59 -38.76 -23.82
N THR A 543 3.55 -38.28 -25.07
CA THR A 543 3.58 -39.10 -26.28
C THR A 543 4.98 -39.69 -26.56
N HIS A 544 6.02 -39.10 -25.98
CA HIS A 544 7.43 -39.48 -26.26
C HIS A 544 8.24 -39.90 -25.03
N VAL A 545 7.56 -40.30 -23.94
CA VAL A 545 8.25 -40.84 -22.76
C VAL A 545 8.69 -42.25 -22.98
N ARG A 546 9.99 -42.45 -23.25
CA ARG A 546 10.63 -43.78 -23.27
C ARG A 546 11.33 -44.05 -21.94
N LYS A 547 11.54 -45.31 -21.59
CA LYS A 547 12.19 -45.70 -20.31
C LYS A 547 13.56 -45.02 -20.11
N ALA A 548 14.32 -44.75 -21.19
CA ALA A 548 15.68 -44.23 -21.12
C ALA A 548 15.77 -42.69 -21.25
N TYR A 549 14.90 -42.06 -22.02
CA TYR A 549 14.92 -40.62 -22.26
C TYR A 549 13.53 -40.03 -22.41
N THR A 550 13.42 -38.70 -22.22
CA THR A 550 12.20 -37.87 -22.27
C THR A 550 12.42 -36.71 -23.22
N THR A 551 11.47 -36.42 -24.10
CA THR A 551 11.42 -35.18 -24.89
C THR A 551 10.74 -34.12 -24.06
N PHE A 552 11.22 -32.87 -24.13
CA PHE A 552 10.71 -31.80 -23.34
C PHE A 552 10.74 -30.48 -24.10
N ARG A 553 9.91 -29.51 -23.63
CA ARG A 553 10.01 -28.07 -23.91
C ARG A 553 9.89 -27.31 -22.62
N THR A 554 10.82 -26.36 -22.36
CA THR A 554 10.76 -25.54 -21.17
C THR A 554 9.66 -24.51 -21.27
N ARG A 555 9.17 -24.07 -20.10
CA ARG A 555 8.07 -23.11 -20.01
C ARG A 555 8.50 -21.70 -20.35
N LYS A 556 7.60 -20.95 -20.99
CA LYS A 556 7.78 -19.52 -21.22
C LYS A 556 7.80 -18.77 -19.88
N SER A 557 8.74 -17.87 -19.74
CA SER A 557 8.90 -17.00 -18.57
C SER A 557 8.68 -15.52 -18.93
N LYS A 558 8.58 -14.66 -17.93
CA LYS A 558 8.40 -13.20 -18.06
C LYS A 558 9.71 -12.47 -17.77
N GLY A 559 9.72 -11.14 -18.04
CA GLY A 559 10.86 -10.27 -17.75
C GLY A 559 12.09 -10.61 -18.59
N ALA A 560 13.29 -10.61 -18.00
CA ALA A 560 14.56 -10.91 -18.68
C ALA A 560 14.61 -12.29 -19.36
N TRP A 561 13.68 -13.18 -19.04
CA TRP A 561 13.56 -14.55 -19.56
C TRP A 561 12.44 -14.68 -20.60
N ALA A 562 11.78 -13.59 -20.97
CA ALA A 562 10.73 -13.58 -21.99
C ALA A 562 11.30 -14.04 -23.35
N GLY A 563 10.51 -14.84 -24.05
CA GLY A 563 10.88 -15.36 -25.38
C GLY A 563 11.89 -16.52 -25.36
N LEU A 564 12.48 -16.88 -24.22
CA LEU A 564 13.33 -18.05 -24.09
C LEU A 564 12.47 -19.29 -23.85
N ALA A 565 12.62 -20.28 -24.71
CA ALA A 565 12.15 -21.66 -24.52
C ALA A 565 13.18 -22.59 -25.10
N LEU A 566 13.58 -23.57 -24.30
CA LEU A 566 14.52 -24.64 -24.73
C LEU A 566 13.71 -25.91 -24.95
N ASP A 567 14.07 -26.65 -25.97
CA ASP A 567 13.49 -27.95 -26.26
C ASP A 567 14.62 -28.97 -26.55
N GLY A 568 14.30 -30.25 -26.43
CA GLY A 568 15.27 -31.30 -26.67
C GLY A 568 14.90 -32.63 -26.02
N ARG A 569 15.92 -33.43 -25.80
CA ARG A 569 15.80 -34.72 -25.12
C ARG A 569 16.75 -34.77 -23.94
N VAL A 570 16.32 -35.45 -22.88
CA VAL A 570 17.13 -35.65 -21.67
C VAL A 570 16.94 -37.10 -21.17
N GLU A 571 17.97 -37.68 -20.57
CA GLU A 571 17.80 -38.96 -19.90
C GLU A 571 16.82 -38.83 -18.73
N THR A 572 15.84 -39.74 -18.65
CA THR A 572 14.70 -39.69 -17.74
C THR A 572 15.11 -39.58 -16.26
N ARG A 573 16.27 -40.04 -15.88
CA ARG A 573 16.81 -39.95 -14.51
C ARG A 573 17.09 -38.52 -14.05
N PHE A 574 17.30 -37.55 -14.95
CA PHE A 574 17.50 -36.12 -14.64
C PHE A 574 16.19 -35.35 -14.59
N VAL A 575 15.06 -36.04 -14.69
CA VAL A 575 13.73 -35.43 -14.60
C VAL A 575 13.12 -35.69 -13.22
N TYR A 576 12.78 -34.65 -12.53
CA TYR A 576 12.15 -34.67 -11.22
C TYR A 576 10.66 -34.25 -11.31
N ALA A 577 9.86 -34.70 -10.38
CA ALA A 577 8.47 -34.23 -10.21
C ALA A 577 8.46 -32.99 -9.31
N GLY A 578 8.22 -31.82 -9.89
CA GLY A 578 8.19 -30.51 -9.17
C GLY A 578 6.83 -30.26 -8.51
N ALA A 579 6.82 -30.08 -7.19
CA ALA A 579 5.63 -29.73 -6.43
C ALA A 579 5.60 -28.21 -6.14
N PHE A 580 4.81 -27.46 -6.92
CA PHE A 580 4.57 -26.02 -6.76
C PHE A 580 3.28 -25.75 -5.97
N SER A 581 3.11 -24.56 -5.42
CA SER A 581 1.85 -24.16 -4.74
C SER A 581 0.59 -24.47 -5.55
N LYS A 582 0.62 -24.25 -6.86
CA LYS A 582 -0.53 -24.51 -7.75
C LYS A 582 -0.90 -25.97 -7.90
N ASN A 583 0.05 -26.88 -7.64
CA ASN A 583 -0.16 -28.33 -7.71
C ASN A 583 -0.72 -28.90 -6.38
N ILE A 584 -0.78 -28.10 -5.32
CA ILE A 584 -1.28 -28.52 -4.01
C ILE A 584 -2.78 -28.27 -3.94
N VAL A 585 -3.54 -29.33 -3.74
CA VAL A 585 -4.97 -29.26 -3.32
C VAL A 585 -5.10 -29.86 -1.92
N PRO A 586 -6.17 -29.57 -1.18
CA PRO A 586 -6.39 -30.22 0.11
C PRO A 586 -6.25 -31.73 -0.02
N PHE A 587 -5.37 -32.33 0.79
CA PHE A 587 -5.11 -33.78 0.82
C PHE A 587 -4.57 -34.37 -0.49
N GLY A 588 -4.00 -33.57 -1.40
CA GLY A 588 -3.45 -34.15 -2.65
C GLY A 588 -2.43 -33.26 -3.36
N LEU A 589 -1.57 -33.91 -4.17
CA LEU A 589 -0.70 -33.25 -5.15
C LEU A 589 -1.21 -33.63 -6.55
N VAL A 590 -1.53 -32.64 -7.38
CA VAL A 590 -2.09 -32.84 -8.73
C VAL A 590 -1.12 -32.28 -9.77
N ASP A 591 -0.98 -32.99 -10.89
CA ASP A 591 -0.22 -32.59 -12.07
C ASP A 591 1.14 -31.93 -11.74
N PRO A 592 2.06 -32.65 -11.04
CA PRO A 592 3.35 -32.09 -10.70
C PRO A 592 4.12 -31.75 -11.97
N GLU A 593 4.83 -30.62 -11.93
CA GLU A 593 5.64 -30.14 -13.04
C GLU A 593 6.85 -31.05 -13.27
N TRP A 594 7.38 -31.07 -14.47
CA TRP A 594 8.64 -31.71 -14.70
C TRP A 594 9.79 -30.71 -14.54
N VAL A 595 10.81 -31.11 -13.80
CA VAL A 595 11.99 -30.29 -13.51
C VAL A 595 13.23 -31.04 -13.97
N ILE A 596 14.05 -30.39 -14.80
CA ILE A 596 15.31 -30.94 -15.28
C ILE A 596 16.42 -30.35 -14.39
N ALA A 597 17.18 -31.25 -13.75
CA ALA A 597 18.30 -30.85 -12.89
C ALA A 597 19.38 -31.98 -12.85
N PRO A 598 20.65 -31.64 -12.53
CA PRO A 598 21.70 -32.65 -12.32
C PRO A 598 21.39 -33.55 -11.11
N ASP A 599 22.13 -34.66 -11.00
CA ASP A 599 22.03 -35.53 -9.84
C ASP A 599 22.50 -34.82 -8.55
N VAL A 600 21.88 -35.20 -7.43
CA VAL A 600 22.37 -34.84 -6.11
C VAL A 600 23.46 -35.83 -5.66
N VAL A 601 24.71 -35.38 -5.63
CA VAL A 601 25.87 -36.16 -5.20
C VAL A 601 26.52 -35.40 -4.02
N ASP A 602 26.90 -36.10 -2.97
CA ASP A 602 27.54 -35.53 -1.78
C ASP A 602 26.73 -34.34 -1.20
N LYS A 603 25.42 -34.48 -1.17
CA LYS A 603 24.47 -33.47 -0.67
C LYS A 603 24.47 -32.12 -1.46
N LYS A 604 24.91 -32.12 -2.70
CA LYS A 604 24.94 -30.96 -3.61
C LYS A 604 24.45 -31.36 -5.02
N LEU A 605 23.89 -30.38 -5.75
CA LEU A 605 23.67 -30.57 -7.19
C LEU A 605 25.01 -30.51 -7.93
N ARG A 606 25.41 -31.62 -8.53
CA ARG A 606 26.74 -31.77 -9.13
C ARG A 606 26.66 -32.01 -10.64
N LYS A 607 26.88 -30.98 -11.44
CA LYS A 607 27.08 -31.10 -12.89
C LYS A 607 28.44 -31.69 -13.26
N ASP A 608 29.44 -31.52 -12.39
CA ASP A 608 30.83 -31.97 -12.57
C ASP A 608 31.05 -33.46 -12.28
N LYS A 609 30.12 -34.10 -11.56
CA LYS A 609 30.12 -35.53 -11.26
C LYS A 609 29.09 -36.34 -12.07
N LEU A 610 28.75 -35.88 -13.27
CA LEU A 610 27.89 -36.62 -14.15
C LEU A 610 28.62 -37.88 -14.64
N PRO A 611 27.95 -39.03 -14.73
CA PRO A 611 28.59 -40.26 -15.22
C PRO A 611 29.17 -40.04 -16.62
N ASP A 612 30.38 -40.56 -16.84
CA ASP A 612 31.01 -40.57 -18.17
C ASP A 612 30.25 -41.47 -19.16
N GLY A 613 30.28 -41.09 -20.44
CA GLY A 613 29.68 -41.86 -21.51
C GLY A 613 28.23 -41.61 -21.87
N ARG A 614 27.59 -42.58 -22.53
CA ARG A 614 26.23 -42.45 -23.15
C ARG A 614 25.10 -42.19 -22.16
N GLY A 615 25.30 -42.39 -20.86
CA GLY A 615 24.27 -42.30 -19.85
C GLY A 615 23.88 -40.86 -19.42
N ALA A 616 24.56 -39.80 -19.91
CA ALA A 616 24.29 -38.38 -19.59
C ALA A 616 24.55 -37.42 -20.75
N SER A 617 24.69 -37.93 -21.97
CA SER A 617 25.10 -37.13 -23.14
C SER A 617 24.04 -36.12 -23.55
N LEU A 618 22.77 -36.52 -23.54
CA LEU A 618 21.64 -35.63 -23.86
C LEU A 618 21.49 -34.53 -22.80
N PHE A 619 21.59 -34.91 -21.53
CA PHE A 619 21.53 -33.95 -20.43
C PHE A 619 22.69 -32.95 -20.50
N ARG A 620 23.92 -33.39 -20.77
CA ARG A 620 25.08 -32.46 -20.90
C ARG A 620 24.88 -31.45 -22.02
N SER A 621 24.41 -31.88 -23.19
CA SER A 621 24.12 -30.96 -24.29
C SER A 621 23.11 -29.89 -23.92
N TYR A 622 22.00 -30.29 -23.32
CA TYR A 622 20.97 -29.36 -22.82
C TYR A 622 21.52 -28.43 -21.73
N TRP A 623 22.18 -29.01 -20.71
CA TRP A 623 22.62 -28.26 -19.55
C TRP A 623 23.67 -27.19 -19.88
N THR A 624 24.53 -27.47 -20.87
CA THR A 624 25.50 -26.50 -21.36
C THR A 624 24.82 -25.25 -21.91
N VAL A 625 23.76 -25.42 -22.69
CA VAL A 625 22.95 -24.31 -23.24
C VAL A 625 22.23 -23.58 -22.12
N ALA A 626 21.58 -24.30 -21.20
CA ALA A 626 20.83 -23.71 -20.11
C ALA A 626 21.71 -22.89 -19.13
N ASP A 627 22.91 -23.42 -18.81
CA ASP A 627 23.88 -22.74 -17.93
C ASP A 627 24.51 -21.49 -18.61
N LEU A 628 24.69 -21.54 -19.93
CA LEU A 628 25.15 -20.42 -20.75
C LEU A 628 24.09 -19.29 -20.75
N GLU A 629 22.84 -19.64 -21.00
CA GLU A 629 21.73 -18.66 -20.96
C GLU A 629 21.52 -18.09 -19.57
N TRP A 630 21.69 -18.91 -18.52
CA TRP A 630 21.71 -18.42 -17.14
C TRP A 630 22.81 -17.38 -16.96
N THR A 631 24.05 -17.67 -17.34
CA THR A 631 25.20 -16.78 -17.18
C THR A 631 25.02 -15.45 -17.89
N ARG A 632 24.40 -15.46 -19.09
CA ARG A 632 24.14 -14.26 -19.90
C ARG A 632 23.07 -13.35 -19.28
N ARG A 633 22.06 -13.91 -18.64
CA ARG A 633 20.84 -13.18 -18.26
C ARG A 633 20.67 -13.01 -16.74
N ARG A 634 21.47 -13.67 -15.92
CA ARG A 634 21.39 -13.55 -14.46
C ARG A 634 21.74 -12.15 -13.97
N GLN A 635 21.16 -11.75 -12.85
CA GLN A 635 21.59 -10.56 -12.11
C GLN A 635 22.98 -10.78 -11.52
N ARG A 636 23.78 -9.71 -11.34
CA ARG A 636 25.16 -9.82 -10.81
C ARG A 636 25.23 -10.47 -9.42
N SER A 637 24.22 -10.26 -8.58
CA SER A 637 24.12 -10.84 -7.23
C SER A 637 23.65 -12.29 -7.19
N ALA A 638 23.13 -12.85 -8.31
CA ALA A 638 22.67 -14.23 -8.38
C ALA A 638 23.83 -15.22 -8.48
N PRO A 639 23.66 -16.49 -8.04
CA PRO A 639 24.67 -17.53 -8.14
C PRO A 639 25.29 -17.62 -9.53
N PRO A 640 26.61 -17.92 -9.64
CA PRO A 640 27.30 -17.91 -10.94
C PRO A 640 26.85 -19.02 -11.90
N THR A 641 26.27 -20.11 -11.41
CA THR A 641 25.81 -21.25 -12.19
C THR A 641 24.33 -21.53 -11.99
N LEU A 642 23.66 -22.11 -12.99
CA LEU A 642 22.27 -22.54 -12.87
C LEU A 642 22.08 -23.59 -11.77
N ALA A 643 23.01 -24.55 -11.62
CA ALA A 643 22.96 -25.52 -10.52
C ALA A 643 23.00 -24.81 -9.14
N GLY A 644 23.87 -23.82 -8.99
CA GLY A 644 23.92 -22.99 -7.75
C GLY A 644 22.64 -22.18 -7.50
N GLN A 645 21.95 -21.75 -8.55
CA GLN A 645 20.67 -21.07 -8.45
C GLN A 645 19.55 -22.03 -8.00
N LEU A 646 19.45 -23.19 -8.62
CA LEU A 646 18.43 -24.19 -8.27
C LEU A 646 18.65 -24.74 -6.84
N ASP A 647 19.91 -24.86 -6.42
CA ASP A 647 20.29 -25.32 -5.08
C ASP A 647 20.68 -24.19 -4.12
N TYR A 648 20.16 -22.99 -4.35
CA TYR A 648 20.45 -21.83 -3.52
C TYR A 648 20.13 -22.10 -2.04
N ASN A 649 21.15 -21.95 -1.17
CA ASN A 649 21.10 -22.32 0.26
C ASN A 649 20.78 -23.81 0.50
N ASP A 650 21.26 -24.70 -0.36
CA ASP A 650 21.06 -26.15 -0.28
C ASP A 650 19.58 -26.59 -0.27
N LYS A 651 18.67 -25.74 -0.80
CA LYS A 651 17.23 -26.00 -0.74
C LYS A 651 16.76 -27.12 -1.65
N PHE A 652 17.48 -27.40 -2.72
CA PHE A 652 17.20 -28.55 -3.59
C PHE A 652 17.80 -29.82 -3.00
N SER A 653 19.12 -29.84 -2.79
CA SER A 653 19.87 -31.02 -2.37
C SER A 653 19.46 -31.52 -0.97
N SER A 654 19.13 -30.63 -0.05
CA SER A 654 18.66 -30.99 1.31
C SER A 654 17.37 -31.82 1.30
N GLN A 655 16.54 -31.73 0.26
CA GLN A 655 15.34 -32.55 0.13
C GLN A 655 15.65 -34.02 -0.12
N PHE A 656 16.80 -34.31 -0.66
CA PHE A 656 17.26 -35.68 -0.98
C PHE A 656 18.14 -36.27 0.13
N SER A 657 18.74 -35.42 0.97
CA SER A 657 19.47 -35.92 2.16
C SER A 657 18.52 -36.49 3.23
N ALA A 658 17.23 -36.09 3.19
CA ALA A 658 16.18 -36.62 4.07
C ALA A 658 15.44 -37.83 3.50
N ARG A 659 15.97 -38.51 2.48
CA ARG A 659 15.38 -39.71 1.82
C ARG A 659 15.11 -40.90 2.75
N ALA A 660 15.59 -40.87 3.97
CA ALA A 660 15.19 -41.83 5.01
C ALA A 660 13.69 -41.77 5.32
N HIS A 661 12.98 -40.70 4.88
CA HIS A 661 11.55 -40.51 5.10
C HIS A 661 10.78 -40.57 3.79
N LYS A 662 10.01 -41.65 3.60
CA LYS A 662 9.26 -41.95 2.38
C LYS A 662 8.15 -40.94 2.08
N PHE A 663 7.76 -40.10 3.05
CA PHE A 663 6.66 -39.14 2.94
C PHE A 663 7.06 -37.78 3.47
N ARG A 664 6.41 -36.75 2.94
CA ARG A 664 6.54 -35.35 3.36
C ARG A 664 5.15 -34.72 3.45
N VAL A 665 4.94 -33.86 4.44
CA VAL A 665 3.81 -32.93 4.41
C VAL A 665 4.26 -31.63 3.80
N ILE A 666 3.45 -31.10 2.87
CA ILE A 666 3.71 -29.83 2.17
C ILE A 666 2.51 -28.90 2.34
N TYR A 667 2.75 -27.59 2.29
CA TYR A 667 1.69 -26.58 2.15
C TYR A 667 2.12 -25.44 1.24
N ASN A 668 1.14 -24.78 0.63
CA ASN A 668 1.36 -23.65 -0.26
C ASN A 668 1.82 -22.41 0.51
N LYS A 669 2.85 -21.73 -0.02
CA LYS A 669 3.40 -20.49 0.55
C LYS A 669 2.45 -19.31 0.39
N SER A 670 1.64 -19.29 -0.67
CA SER A 670 0.70 -18.21 -0.99
C SER A 670 -0.58 -18.73 -1.64
N GLY A 671 -1.64 -17.95 -1.59
CA GLY A 671 -2.93 -18.26 -2.19
C GLY A 671 -4.12 -17.75 -1.37
N SER A 672 -5.34 -17.96 -1.89
CA SER A 672 -6.57 -17.56 -1.17
C SER A 672 -6.88 -18.47 0.02
N PHE A 673 -6.34 -19.68 0.02
CA PHE A 673 -6.58 -20.70 1.06
C PHE A 673 -5.27 -21.44 1.36
N LEU A 674 -5.02 -21.70 2.64
CA LEU A 674 -4.00 -22.63 3.05
C LEU A 674 -4.42 -24.04 2.63
N GLN A 675 -3.54 -24.75 1.95
CA GLN A 675 -3.77 -26.09 1.45
C GLN A 675 -2.55 -26.95 1.75
N SER A 676 -2.77 -28.16 2.19
CA SER A 676 -1.73 -29.08 2.58
C SER A 676 -2.00 -30.49 2.06
N ALA A 677 -0.93 -31.21 1.76
CA ALA A 677 -0.98 -32.59 1.34
C ALA A 677 0.19 -33.39 1.93
N VAL A 678 -0.02 -34.67 2.20
CA VAL A 678 1.07 -35.62 2.41
C VAL A 678 1.43 -36.24 1.07
N ILE A 679 2.68 -36.11 0.66
CA ILE A 679 3.18 -36.58 -0.62
C ILE A 679 4.27 -37.63 -0.44
N PRO A 680 4.37 -38.62 -1.34
CA PRO A 680 5.49 -39.57 -1.36
C PRO A 680 6.79 -38.89 -1.84
N ASP A 681 7.93 -39.57 -1.68
CA ASP A 681 9.22 -39.12 -2.17
C ASP A 681 9.36 -39.30 -3.69
N THR A 682 8.46 -40.06 -4.33
CA THR A 682 8.41 -40.28 -5.78
C THR A 682 6.98 -40.21 -6.29
N VAL A 683 6.81 -39.62 -7.50
CA VAL A 683 5.53 -39.58 -8.23
C VAL A 683 5.80 -39.94 -9.69
N GLY A 684 5.03 -40.90 -10.22
CA GLY A 684 5.26 -41.39 -11.59
C GLY A 684 6.67 -41.94 -11.83
N GLY A 685 7.24 -42.53 -10.80
CA GLY A 685 8.62 -43.08 -10.84
C GLY A 685 9.74 -42.02 -10.79
N ARG A 686 9.40 -40.71 -10.62
CA ARG A 686 10.35 -39.60 -10.54
C ARG A 686 10.48 -39.08 -9.10
N PRO A 687 11.71 -38.77 -8.65
CA PRO A 687 11.88 -38.11 -7.33
C PRO A 687 11.16 -36.78 -7.26
N VAL A 688 10.49 -36.53 -6.13
CA VAL A 688 9.76 -35.25 -5.93
C VAL A 688 10.71 -34.18 -5.39
N VAL A 689 10.66 -32.99 -6.00
CA VAL A 689 11.28 -31.75 -5.49
C VAL A 689 10.20 -30.71 -5.21
N VAL A 690 10.18 -30.17 -4.00
CA VAL A 690 9.26 -29.11 -3.60
C VAL A 690 9.85 -27.76 -4.00
N ASP A 691 9.07 -26.94 -4.71
CA ASP A 691 9.44 -25.61 -5.16
C ASP A 691 9.37 -24.57 -4.03
N GLY A 692 10.10 -23.47 -4.16
CA GLY A 692 10.15 -22.34 -3.23
C GLY A 692 8.82 -21.63 -3.00
N THR A 693 7.78 -21.93 -3.78
CA THR A 693 6.40 -21.49 -3.56
C THR A 693 5.65 -22.37 -2.54
N ALA A 694 6.30 -23.38 -1.97
CA ALA A 694 5.74 -24.26 -0.94
C ALA A 694 6.74 -24.51 0.19
N TYR A 695 6.20 -24.90 1.35
CA TYR A 695 6.97 -25.38 2.50
C TYR A 695 6.78 -26.87 2.67
N TRP A 696 7.79 -27.55 3.23
CA TRP A 696 7.77 -28.97 3.43
C TRP A 696 8.41 -29.41 4.75
N HIS A 697 7.91 -30.50 5.32
CA HIS A 697 8.46 -31.19 6.47
C HIS A 697 8.39 -32.70 6.26
N SER A 698 9.39 -33.43 6.74
CA SER A 698 9.42 -34.88 6.68
C SER A 698 9.57 -35.48 8.07
N SER A 699 8.94 -36.63 8.29
CA SER A 699 9.03 -37.40 9.54
C SER A 699 9.08 -38.90 9.27
N ARG A 700 9.68 -39.64 10.18
CA ARG A 700 9.63 -41.11 10.21
C ARG A 700 8.23 -41.65 10.60
N ARG A 701 7.36 -40.76 11.13
CA ARG A 701 6.02 -41.11 11.59
C ARG A 701 4.98 -40.62 10.58
N PRO A 702 4.43 -41.46 9.71
CA PRO A 702 3.43 -41.02 8.73
C PRO A 702 2.19 -40.39 9.40
N ASP A 703 1.81 -40.86 10.58
CA ASP A 703 0.68 -40.28 11.32
C ASP A 703 0.91 -38.84 11.75
N GLU A 704 2.13 -38.46 12.11
CA GLU A 704 2.50 -37.09 12.38
C GLU A 704 2.29 -36.20 11.17
N LEU A 705 2.67 -36.66 9.96
CA LEU A 705 2.46 -35.90 8.72
C LEU A 705 0.98 -35.74 8.39
N HIS A 706 0.17 -36.79 8.58
CA HIS A 706 -1.27 -36.73 8.37
C HIS A 706 -1.98 -35.88 9.42
N TYR A 707 -1.52 -35.91 10.68
CA TYR A 707 -1.98 -34.99 11.72
C TYR A 707 -1.76 -33.53 11.32
N LEU A 708 -0.55 -33.20 10.91
CA LEU A 708 -0.20 -31.85 10.44
C LEU A 708 -1.02 -31.45 9.21
N CYS A 709 -1.20 -32.38 8.27
CA CYS A 709 -2.01 -32.12 7.06
C CYS A 709 -3.48 -31.84 7.40
N ALA A 710 -4.08 -32.56 8.36
CA ALA A 710 -5.43 -32.26 8.84
C ALA A 710 -5.51 -30.87 9.46
N VAL A 711 -4.58 -30.55 10.36
CA VAL A 711 -4.52 -29.24 11.02
C VAL A 711 -4.36 -28.10 10.02
N LEU A 712 -3.44 -28.22 9.05
CA LEU A 712 -3.16 -27.20 8.06
C LEU A 712 -4.29 -26.99 7.03
N ASN A 713 -5.16 -27.98 6.81
CA ASN A 713 -6.33 -27.85 5.93
C ASN A 713 -7.59 -27.35 6.65
N ALA A 714 -7.59 -27.29 7.99
CA ALA A 714 -8.75 -26.90 8.78
C ALA A 714 -9.12 -25.44 8.52
N ALA A 715 -10.39 -25.17 8.26
CA ALA A 715 -10.91 -23.81 8.13
C ALA A 715 -10.75 -23.05 9.46
N SER A 716 -10.92 -23.72 10.59
CA SER A 716 -10.70 -23.18 11.93
C SER A 716 -9.26 -22.71 12.15
N LEU A 717 -8.24 -23.41 11.63
CA LEU A 717 -6.87 -22.91 11.66
C LEU A 717 -6.71 -21.68 10.77
N GLN A 718 -7.31 -21.69 9.58
CA GLN A 718 -7.24 -20.57 8.66
C GLN A 718 -7.93 -19.31 9.23
N GLU A 719 -9.09 -19.46 9.85
CA GLU A 719 -9.76 -18.39 10.59
C GLU A 719 -8.85 -17.85 11.69
N PHE A 720 -8.17 -18.76 12.38
CA PHE A 720 -7.26 -18.48 13.47
C PHE A 720 -6.08 -17.62 13.03
N PHE A 721 -5.37 -17.99 11.99
CA PHE A 721 -4.18 -17.23 11.58
C PHE A 721 -4.44 -16.16 10.52
N SER A 722 -5.54 -16.20 9.77
CA SER A 722 -5.88 -15.13 8.82
C SER A 722 -6.06 -13.78 9.52
N GLY A 723 -6.33 -13.79 10.82
CA GLY A 723 -6.24 -12.63 11.66
C GLY A 723 -4.82 -12.19 12.04
N ALA A 724 -3.82 -13.03 11.88
CA ALA A 724 -2.44 -12.76 12.28
C ALA A 724 -1.48 -12.56 11.09
N CYS A 725 -1.88 -13.00 9.90
CA CYS A 725 -1.05 -12.91 8.68
C CYS A 725 -1.52 -11.81 7.73
N ARG A 726 -0.64 -11.42 6.83
CA ARG A 726 -0.93 -10.48 5.75
C ARG A 726 -2.00 -11.02 4.80
N MET A 727 -3.23 -10.57 4.96
CA MET A 727 -4.28 -10.87 3.98
C MET A 727 -4.08 -10.13 2.65
N SER A 728 -3.34 -9.00 2.64
CA SER A 728 -3.12 -8.19 1.45
C SER A 728 -2.34 -8.92 0.35
N ASP A 729 -1.39 -9.79 0.72
CA ASP A 729 -0.50 -10.44 -0.23
C ASP A 729 -0.83 -11.93 -0.47
N ARG A 730 -1.83 -12.48 0.22
CA ARG A 730 -2.16 -13.92 0.17
C ARG A 730 -0.94 -14.81 0.42
N ASP A 731 -0.03 -14.35 1.28
CA ASP A 731 1.27 -14.97 1.48
C ASP A 731 1.35 -15.57 2.90
N PHE A 732 1.31 -16.89 2.98
CA PHE A 732 1.25 -17.61 4.25
C PHE A 732 2.62 -17.75 4.91
N HIS A 733 3.69 -17.91 4.14
CA HIS A 733 5.04 -18.17 4.63
C HIS A 733 5.06 -19.12 5.84
N THR A 734 5.73 -18.73 6.92
CA THR A 734 5.77 -19.44 8.21
C THR A 734 4.64 -19.04 9.16
N GLY A 735 3.78 -18.12 8.74
CA GLY A 735 2.70 -17.55 9.55
C GLY A 735 1.81 -18.57 10.28
N PRO A 736 1.35 -19.67 9.63
CA PRO A 736 0.57 -20.71 10.32
C PRO A 736 1.31 -21.36 11.50
N LEU A 737 2.64 -21.44 11.43
CA LEU A 737 3.47 -22.06 12.47
C LEU A 737 3.94 -21.05 13.53
N GLU A 738 4.05 -19.77 13.17
CA GLU A 738 4.42 -18.69 14.08
C GLU A 738 3.24 -18.23 14.93
N SER A 739 2.04 -18.28 14.36
CA SER A 739 0.84 -17.70 14.97
C SER A 739 -0.06 -18.72 15.66
N CYS A 740 0.05 -20.00 15.29
CA CYS A 740 -0.81 -21.05 15.82
C CYS A 740 0.01 -22.01 16.69
N PRO A 741 -0.36 -22.22 17.95
CA PRO A 741 0.36 -23.12 18.86
C PRO A 741 0.01 -24.59 18.59
N ILE A 742 0.37 -25.09 17.39
CA ILE A 742 0.14 -26.49 17.02
C ILE A 742 1.04 -27.38 17.89
N PRO A 743 0.48 -28.27 18.75
CA PRO A 743 1.27 -29.12 19.62
C PRO A 743 2.01 -30.20 18.84
N ALA A 744 3.09 -30.69 19.42
CA ALA A 744 3.80 -31.84 18.88
C ALA A 744 2.87 -33.07 18.85
N TYR A 745 2.98 -33.87 17.77
CA TYR A 745 2.20 -35.08 17.63
C TYR A 745 2.50 -36.08 18.77
N ASP A 746 1.46 -36.48 19.46
CA ASP A 746 1.51 -37.56 20.45
C ASP A 746 0.69 -38.76 19.94
N ALA A 747 1.34 -39.90 19.81
CA ALA A 747 0.70 -41.15 19.37
C ALA A 747 -0.24 -41.74 20.43
N LYS A 748 -0.16 -41.28 21.67
CA LYS A 748 -1.06 -41.71 22.76
C LYS A 748 -2.35 -40.88 22.81
N ASP A 749 -2.31 -39.65 22.26
CA ASP A 749 -3.46 -38.77 22.25
C ASP A 749 -4.51 -39.23 21.21
N ALA A 750 -5.75 -39.42 21.65
CA ALA A 750 -6.85 -39.89 20.80
C ALA A 750 -7.25 -38.84 19.72
N LEU A 751 -7.14 -37.54 20.06
CA LEU A 751 -7.45 -36.44 19.15
C LEU A 751 -6.45 -36.36 18.02
N HIS A 752 -5.13 -36.50 18.33
CA HIS A 752 -4.07 -36.52 17.36
C HIS A 752 -4.20 -37.69 16.38
N ARG A 753 -4.48 -38.88 16.90
CA ARG A 753 -4.74 -40.08 16.06
C ARG A 753 -6.00 -39.93 15.22
N GLY A 754 -7.05 -39.30 15.77
CA GLY A 754 -8.30 -39.00 15.07
C GLY A 754 -8.07 -38.11 13.85
N LEU A 755 -7.34 -37.00 14.01
CA LEU A 755 -6.94 -36.08 12.93
C LEU A 755 -6.11 -36.79 11.85
N ALA A 756 -5.13 -37.60 12.25
CA ALA A 756 -4.31 -38.36 11.31
C ALA A 756 -5.17 -39.33 10.47
N ARG A 757 -6.13 -40.03 11.09
CA ARG A 757 -7.03 -40.94 10.42
C ARG A 757 -7.97 -40.25 9.44
N LEU A 758 -8.55 -39.12 9.82
CA LEU A 758 -9.41 -38.31 8.94
C LEU A 758 -8.62 -37.81 7.72
N SER A 759 -7.40 -37.32 7.92
CA SER A 759 -6.53 -36.92 6.82
C SER A 759 -6.22 -38.07 5.85
N ARG A 760 -5.93 -39.29 6.35
CA ARG A 760 -5.71 -40.48 5.49
C ARG A 760 -6.94 -40.81 4.65
N ALA A 761 -8.11 -40.78 5.27
CA ALA A 761 -9.37 -41.02 4.55
C ALA A 761 -9.59 -40.00 3.43
N CYS A 762 -9.34 -38.69 3.70
CA CYS A 762 -9.39 -37.66 2.68
C CYS A 762 -8.39 -37.88 1.57
N HIS A 763 -7.12 -38.24 1.87
CA HIS A 763 -6.12 -38.56 0.84
C HIS A 763 -6.54 -39.71 -0.06
N SER A 764 -7.11 -40.78 0.51
CA SER A 764 -7.61 -41.91 -0.27
C SER A 764 -8.75 -41.52 -1.22
N ARG A 765 -9.65 -40.63 -0.75
CA ARG A 765 -10.72 -40.07 -1.60
C ARG A 765 -10.17 -39.25 -2.74
N VAL A 766 -9.24 -38.31 -2.44
CA VAL A 766 -8.63 -37.45 -3.45
C VAL A 766 -7.84 -38.27 -4.47
N ALA A 767 -7.14 -39.32 -4.04
CA ALA A 767 -6.46 -40.24 -4.95
C ALA A 767 -7.42 -40.95 -5.89
N ALA A 768 -8.60 -41.33 -5.43
CA ALA A 768 -9.64 -41.97 -6.25
C ALA A 768 -10.27 -41.01 -7.27
N MET A 769 -10.25 -39.70 -7.04
CA MET A 769 -10.82 -38.70 -7.95
C MET A 769 -9.96 -38.45 -9.20
N ARG A 770 -8.75 -38.97 -9.30
CA ARG A 770 -7.77 -38.66 -10.36
C ARG A 770 -8.11 -39.20 -11.78
N GLY A 771 -9.33 -39.65 -12.04
CA GLY A 771 -9.69 -40.37 -13.28
C GLY A 771 -10.25 -39.54 -14.42
N GLY A 772 -10.31 -38.17 -14.41
CA GLY A 772 -11.01 -37.53 -15.53
C GLY A 772 -11.01 -36.01 -15.71
N ALA A 773 -10.72 -35.21 -14.75
CA ALA A 773 -10.67 -33.77 -14.89
C ALA A 773 -9.60 -33.15 -13.99
N ALA A 774 -9.07 -31.96 -14.39
CA ALA A 774 -8.12 -31.21 -13.56
C ALA A 774 -8.70 -30.97 -12.15
N LEU A 775 -8.14 -31.63 -11.14
CA LEU A 775 -8.59 -31.55 -9.76
C LEU A 775 -8.33 -30.13 -9.21
N SER A 776 -9.42 -29.42 -8.89
CA SER A 776 -9.35 -28.12 -8.22
C SER A 776 -9.72 -28.26 -6.73
N ARG A 777 -9.34 -27.27 -5.91
CA ARG A 777 -9.78 -27.18 -4.51
C ARG A 777 -11.32 -27.32 -4.41
N ARG A 778 -12.06 -26.66 -5.30
CA ARG A 778 -13.55 -26.71 -5.30
C ARG A 778 -14.06 -28.13 -5.50
N ALA A 779 -13.45 -28.87 -6.42
CA ALA A 779 -13.82 -30.26 -6.69
C ALA A 779 -13.55 -31.17 -5.47
N VAL A 780 -12.35 -31.02 -4.86
CA VAL A 780 -11.96 -31.79 -3.67
C VAL A 780 -12.88 -31.49 -2.48
N MET A 781 -13.16 -30.22 -2.20
CA MET A 781 -14.02 -29.83 -1.09
C MET A 781 -15.49 -30.14 -1.33
N GLY A 782 -15.91 -30.35 -2.57
CA GLY A 782 -17.25 -30.80 -2.96
C GLY A 782 -17.44 -32.33 -2.93
N ASP A 783 -16.37 -33.13 -2.78
CA ASP A 783 -16.50 -34.58 -2.64
C ASP A 783 -17.23 -34.92 -1.33
N ALA A 784 -18.23 -35.78 -1.40
CA ALA A 784 -19.09 -36.10 -0.25
C ALA A 784 -18.30 -36.63 0.96
N GLY A 785 -17.24 -37.41 0.74
CA GLY A 785 -16.40 -37.95 1.82
C GLY A 785 -15.50 -36.91 2.46
N VAL A 786 -14.91 -36.01 1.66
CA VAL A 786 -14.11 -34.88 2.15
C VAL A 786 -15.02 -33.88 2.88
N ALA A 787 -16.16 -33.51 2.29
CA ALA A 787 -17.13 -32.60 2.89
C ALA A 787 -17.66 -33.10 4.24
N ALA A 788 -17.87 -34.41 4.39
CA ALA A 788 -18.28 -35.01 5.67
C ALA A 788 -17.14 -35.09 6.72
N ALA A 789 -15.86 -35.10 6.28
CA ALA A 789 -14.70 -35.15 7.16
C ALA A 789 -14.30 -33.76 7.67
N MET A 790 -14.47 -32.70 6.88
CA MET A 790 -14.00 -31.34 7.21
C MET A 790 -14.60 -30.77 8.52
N PRO A 791 -15.92 -30.87 8.78
CA PRO A 791 -16.48 -30.39 10.06
C PRO A 791 -15.86 -31.09 11.27
N LYS A 792 -15.59 -32.41 11.16
CA LYS A 792 -14.95 -33.20 12.23
C LYS A 792 -13.48 -32.78 12.44
N ILE A 793 -12.77 -32.46 11.37
CA ILE A 793 -11.41 -31.93 11.43
C ILE A 793 -11.44 -30.54 12.09
N ASP A 794 -12.35 -29.66 11.70
CA ASP A 794 -12.48 -28.32 12.25
C ASP A 794 -12.81 -28.32 13.74
N GLU A 795 -13.74 -29.18 14.16
CA GLU A 795 -14.08 -29.36 15.57
C GLU A 795 -12.87 -29.87 16.38
N ALA A 796 -12.17 -30.89 15.85
CA ALA A 796 -10.99 -31.43 16.50
C ALA A 796 -9.87 -30.38 16.60
N VAL A 797 -9.66 -29.55 15.58
CA VAL A 797 -8.65 -28.47 15.59
C VAL A 797 -9.03 -27.35 16.55
N ARG A 798 -10.32 -27.00 16.66
CA ARG A 798 -10.78 -26.06 17.70
C ARG A 798 -10.48 -26.55 19.12
N ARG A 799 -10.64 -27.85 19.37
CA ARG A 799 -10.29 -28.46 20.65
C ARG A 799 -8.79 -28.56 20.90
N LEU A 800 -8.00 -28.70 19.83
CA LEU A 800 -6.54 -28.78 19.86
C LEU A 800 -5.88 -27.44 20.21
N LEU A 801 -6.44 -26.32 19.73
CA LEU A 801 -5.88 -24.99 19.87
C LEU A 801 -6.43 -24.33 21.15
N PRO A 802 -5.60 -23.99 22.15
CA PRO A 802 -6.05 -23.41 23.41
C PRO A 802 -6.76 -22.06 23.17
N GLY A 803 -7.87 -21.84 23.86
CA GLY A 803 -8.64 -20.60 23.85
C GLY A 803 -9.95 -20.62 23.05
N GLN A 804 -10.38 -21.73 22.48
CA GLN A 804 -11.68 -21.88 21.83
C GLN A 804 -12.69 -22.76 22.60
N ALA A 805 -12.47 -23.00 23.89
CA ALA A 805 -13.49 -23.67 24.70
C ALA A 805 -14.68 -22.73 24.90
N SER A 806 -15.82 -23.12 24.32
CA SER A 806 -17.20 -22.65 24.56
C SER A 806 -17.48 -21.14 24.39
N ALA A 807 -17.86 -20.74 23.17
CA ALA A 807 -19.01 -19.88 23.00
C ALA A 807 -20.11 -20.78 22.42
N GLY A 808 -20.90 -21.36 23.32
CA GLY A 808 -22.16 -22.01 23.04
C GLY A 808 -23.23 -20.97 22.78
#